data_eeb634ff5d1975c1d2c387dcfae80537
#
_entry.id   eeb634ff5d1975c1d2c387dcfae80537
#
_cell.length_a   1.000
_cell.length_b   1.000
_cell.length_c   1.000
_cell.angle_alpha   90.00
_cell.angle_beta   90.00
_cell.angle_gamma   90.00
#
_symmetry.space_group_name_H-M   'P 1'
#
loop_
_entity.id
_entity.type
_entity.pdbx_description
1 polymer ?
#
loop_
_entity_poly.entity_id
_entity_poly.type
_entity_poly.pdbx_seq_one_letter_code
_entity_poly.pdbx_strand_id
1 'polypeptide(L)'
;MTRFPASSDAPAPALDAYDPSAIEAKWQARWQSQGTNETDLESGTDPFYALMMFPYPSAEGLHVGNLFAFTGNDIYGRFQRLQGHTVFEPMGFDAFGIHSENYALKVGEHPMRLIPRNVANFRRQLTRAGLMIDWRYVVDTTDPAYYRWTQWVFVQLFRKGLAYRKKAAVNWCPADKTVLANEQVIAGACERCGSKVEQRFLAQWFFRISDYAGRLLGNLETIDWSDTTRTAQRNWIGRSEGAEIRFEIAVQSSGSGATSTTEFGPVLSDLVVFTTRPDTIFGASYMVLAPEHPLVDRLTTADRRETVQAYRDDTARQDIVARRINKEKTGVFTGAYAINPATGQDMPIWIADYVLMDYGTGAIMAVPGHDERDFEFATLFELPIIRVIAPEGVSADEPLGEPFVGDTGAHLVNSGEFDGTPVADAKRKVTEWLASRGAAKAVINYRLHDWCISRQRYWGPPIPVIHCDQCGPQAVPEKDLPVLLPDIPDFRPDDTGVSPLARHESWFIVPCPNCGGTARRETDVSDTFLDSAWYFLRYPSADRDDVPFAPAVTRKWLPVNSYIGGNEHAVLHLMYARFITMVLHEMGHLHFEEPFTKFRAHGHIIREGAKMSKTKGNIVNPDQYYEQWGADSFRMYLMFLGPFQEGGDFRDAGISGVRSFLNRLWIAVVEATRDGAPDTGVLRKLHQTIRKVGDDTARLSYNTAIAAMMEYMNVLRKGERTPHMDEVRPLVQLVAPYAPHIAEELWERSGGTTSVMDGGWPAFDEALAREDFVQLAVQVNGKLRGTIQVARDISQDAAVSAAMAEPQIAKFATTPPRKIVFVPGRLLNLVV
;
A
#
# COMPACT_ATOMS: atom_id res chain seq x y z
N MET A 1 -34.73 -4.59 -13.07
CA MET A 1 -35.69 -4.85 -11.97
C MET A 1 -36.29 -6.24 -12.14
N THR A 2 -35.71 -7.23 -11.53
CA THR A 2 -36.21 -8.60 -11.50
C THR A 2 -37.32 -8.73 -10.45
N ARG A 3 -38.58 -8.91 -10.88
CA ARG A 3 -39.71 -9.12 -9.98
C ARG A 3 -39.75 -10.57 -9.48
N PHE A 4 -39.91 -10.77 -8.19
CA PHE A 4 -40.15 -12.09 -7.62
C PHE A 4 -41.54 -12.61 -8.01
N PRO A 5 -41.74 -13.90 -8.27
CA PRO A 5 -43.07 -14.47 -8.48
C PRO A 5 -43.94 -14.30 -7.22
N ALA A 6 -45.18 -13.90 -7.37
CA ALA A 6 -46.11 -13.75 -6.27
C ALA A 6 -46.27 -15.06 -5.51
N SER A 7 -46.16 -15.02 -4.16
CA SER A 7 -46.46 -16.17 -3.29
C SER A 7 -47.94 -16.48 -3.30
N SER A 8 -48.31 -17.76 -3.51
CA SER A 8 -49.67 -18.24 -3.33
C SER A 8 -50.14 -18.08 -1.87
N ASP A 9 -51.40 -17.69 -1.65
CA ASP A 9 -52.07 -17.62 -0.34
C ASP A 9 -52.04 -18.97 0.39
N ALA A 10 -50.98 -19.22 1.16
CA ALA A 10 -50.91 -20.30 2.15
C ALA A 10 -51.07 -19.67 3.57
N PRO A 11 -51.76 -20.32 4.50
CA PRO A 11 -51.88 -19.84 5.87
C PRO A 11 -50.51 -19.63 6.50
N ALA A 12 -50.32 -18.53 7.26
CA ALA A 12 -49.06 -18.17 7.89
C ALA A 12 -48.50 -19.37 8.67
N PRO A 13 -47.29 -19.83 8.31
CA PRO A 13 -46.68 -20.94 9.07
C PRO A 13 -46.36 -20.47 10.49
N ALA A 14 -46.40 -21.41 11.45
CA ALA A 14 -45.88 -21.20 12.80
C ALA A 14 -44.51 -20.51 12.74
N LEU A 15 -44.20 -19.60 13.67
CA LEU A 15 -42.94 -18.83 13.78
C LEU A 15 -41.73 -19.78 13.54
N ASP A 16 -41.28 -19.88 12.28
CA ASP A 16 -40.14 -20.68 11.96
C ASP A 16 -38.91 -20.06 12.62
N ALA A 17 -38.10 -20.89 13.27
CA ALA A 17 -36.84 -20.42 13.83
C ALA A 17 -35.89 -19.97 12.70
N TYR A 18 -35.06 -18.97 12.95
CA TYR A 18 -34.03 -18.56 12.00
C TYR A 18 -33.02 -19.69 11.75
N ASP A 19 -33.06 -20.27 10.55
CA ASP A 19 -32.11 -21.29 10.06
C ASP A 19 -31.20 -20.68 9.00
N PRO A 20 -29.93 -20.30 9.35
CA PRO A 20 -28.99 -19.72 8.38
C PRO A 20 -28.68 -20.64 7.21
N SER A 21 -28.51 -21.95 7.47
CA SER A 21 -28.11 -22.90 6.43
C SER A 21 -29.15 -22.98 5.31
N ALA A 22 -30.42 -23.07 5.68
CA ALA A 22 -31.51 -23.14 4.70
C ALA A 22 -31.67 -21.81 3.94
N ILE A 23 -31.61 -20.67 4.66
CA ILE A 23 -31.78 -19.34 4.10
C ILE A 23 -30.62 -18.99 3.17
N GLU A 24 -29.37 -19.24 3.58
CA GLU A 24 -28.18 -18.99 2.79
C GLU A 24 -28.18 -19.82 1.50
N ALA A 25 -28.48 -21.09 1.59
CA ALA A 25 -28.60 -21.95 0.41
C ALA A 25 -29.70 -21.48 -0.56
N LYS A 26 -30.88 -21.10 -0.04
CA LYS A 26 -31.99 -20.53 -0.82
C LYS A 26 -31.54 -19.31 -1.59
N TRP A 27 -30.92 -18.33 -0.92
CA TRP A 27 -30.62 -17.04 -1.51
C TRP A 27 -29.42 -17.10 -2.46
N GLN A 28 -28.39 -17.89 -2.16
CA GLN A 28 -27.26 -18.10 -3.08
C GLN A 28 -27.73 -18.74 -4.40
N ALA A 29 -28.58 -19.77 -4.33
CA ALA A 29 -29.16 -20.38 -5.54
C ALA A 29 -30.03 -19.38 -6.32
N ARG A 30 -30.79 -18.54 -5.63
CA ARG A 30 -31.65 -17.52 -6.25
C ARG A 30 -30.83 -16.41 -6.91
N TRP A 31 -29.82 -15.86 -6.23
CA TRP A 31 -28.94 -14.86 -6.82
C TRP A 31 -28.25 -15.36 -8.08
N GLN A 32 -27.77 -16.60 -8.04
CA GLN A 32 -27.15 -17.22 -9.21
C GLN A 32 -28.12 -17.41 -10.37
N SER A 33 -29.32 -17.94 -10.10
CA SER A 33 -30.32 -18.20 -11.16
C SER A 33 -30.93 -16.95 -11.78
N GLN A 34 -30.96 -15.85 -11.02
CA GLN A 34 -31.53 -14.55 -11.46
C GLN A 34 -30.48 -13.55 -11.93
N GLY A 35 -29.19 -13.87 -11.79
CA GLY A 35 -28.11 -12.93 -12.12
C GLY A 35 -28.12 -11.67 -11.24
N THR A 36 -28.54 -11.77 -9.97
CA THR A 36 -28.74 -10.61 -9.08
C THR A 36 -27.48 -9.77 -8.88
N ASN A 37 -26.31 -10.39 -8.95
CA ASN A 37 -25.00 -9.75 -8.81
C ASN A 37 -24.34 -9.45 -10.17
N GLU A 38 -25.03 -9.68 -11.26
CA GLU A 38 -24.53 -9.39 -12.60
C GLU A 38 -24.70 -7.92 -12.94
N THR A 39 -23.61 -7.28 -13.39
CA THR A 39 -23.57 -5.86 -13.70
C THR A 39 -23.61 -5.65 -15.19
N ASP A 40 -24.56 -4.85 -15.68
CA ASP A 40 -24.56 -4.43 -17.08
C ASP A 40 -23.52 -3.31 -17.27
N LEU A 41 -22.35 -3.68 -17.81
CA LEU A 41 -21.25 -2.75 -18.03
C LEU A 41 -21.51 -1.78 -19.19
N GLU A 42 -22.40 -2.12 -20.12
CA GLU A 42 -22.70 -1.28 -21.29
C GLU A 42 -23.75 -0.22 -20.96
N SER A 43 -24.92 -0.63 -20.43
CA SER A 43 -26.05 0.27 -20.19
C SER A 43 -26.09 0.87 -18.78
N GLY A 44 -25.39 0.30 -17.78
CA GLY A 44 -25.40 0.75 -16.39
C GLY A 44 -25.15 2.26 -16.26
N THR A 45 -25.99 2.94 -15.48
CA THR A 45 -25.90 4.38 -15.22
C THR A 45 -25.19 4.61 -13.89
N ASP A 46 -24.48 5.73 -13.75
CA ASP A 46 -23.75 6.11 -12.54
C ASP A 46 -22.84 4.98 -12.04
N PRO A 47 -21.81 4.62 -12.83
CA PRO A 47 -20.98 3.46 -12.59
C PRO A 47 -20.13 3.62 -11.32
N PHE A 48 -20.06 2.57 -10.51
CA PHE A 48 -19.21 2.48 -9.33
C PHE A 48 -18.40 1.18 -9.36
N TYR A 49 -17.09 1.30 -9.54
CA TYR A 49 -16.18 0.16 -9.55
C TYR A 49 -15.62 -0.05 -8.14
N ALA A 50 -16.14 -1.05 -7.43
CA ALA A 50 -15.67 -1.48 -6.12
C ALA A 50 -14.63 -2.60 -6.30
N LEU A 51 -13.36 -2.32 -6.06
CA LEU A 51 -12.27 -3.26 -6.28
C LEU A 51 -11.65 -3.70 -4.96
N MET A 52 -11.35 -4.98 -4.88
CA MET A 52 -10.57 -5.61 -3.82
C MET A 52 -9.30 -6.20 -4.40
N MET A 53 -8.19 -6.18 -3.64
CA MET A 53 -6.98 -6.92 -4.04
C MET A 53 -7.30 -8.40 -4.14
N PHE A 54 -7.04 -8.98 -5.32
CA PHE A 54 -7.32 -10.39 -5.57
C PHE A 54 -6.33 -11.31 -4.82
N PRO A 55 -6.79 -12.49 -4.35
CA PRO A 55 -6.00 -13.35 -3.50
C PRO A 55 -4.96 -14.17 -4.26
N TYR A 56 -3.86 -14.52 -3.57
CA TYR A 56 -2.90 -15.54 -3.99
C TYR A 56 -3.42 -16.93 -3.61
N PRO A 57 -3.72 -17.86 -4.54
CA PRO A 57 -4.17 -19.22 -4.23
C PRO A 57 -3.01 -20.13 -3.78
N SER A 58 -2.16 -19.61 -2.90
CA SER A 58 -0.94 -20.21 -2.34
C SER A 58 -1.20 -21.12 -1.13
N ALA A 59 -2.45 -21.59 -0.98
CA ALA A 59 -2.90 -22.54 0.03
C ALA A 59 -4.14 -23.27 -0.47
N GLU A 60 -4.54 -24.30 0.26
CA GLU A 60 -5.76 -25.07 -0.04
C GLU A 60 -7.05 -24.24 0.02
N GLY A 61 -7.10 -23.19 0.88
CA GLY A 61 -8.25 -22.31 1.02
C GLY A 61 -7.88 -20.93 1.57
N LEU A 62 -8.90 -20.06 1.62
CA LEU A 62 -8.86 -18.75 2.25
C LEU A 62 -8.73 -18.87 3.77
N HIS A 63 -8.21 -17.84 4.39
CA HIS A 63 -8.24 -17.68 5.85
C HIS A 63 -9.09 -16.45 6.24
N VAL A 64 -9.42 -16.39 7.53
CA VAL A 64 -10.25 -15.33 8.11
C VAL A 64 -9.78 -13.92 7.77
N GLY A 65 -8.45 -13.71 7.72
CA GLY A 65 -7.89 -12.40 7.34
C GLY A 65 -8.22 -11.97 5.91
N ASN A 66 -8.31 -12.91 4.96
CA ASN A 66 -8.77 -12.59 3.60
C ASN A 66 -10.25 -12.18 3.62
N LEU A 67 -11.08 -12.95 4.35
CA LEU A 67 -12.52 -12.67 4.40
C LEU A 67 -12.85 -11.38 5.14
N PHE A 68 -12.05 -10.97 6.11
CA PHE A 68 -12.20 -9.67 6.73
C PHE A 68 -12.11 -8.55 5.68
N ALA A 69 -11.07 -8.59 4.85
CA ALA A 69 -10.86 -7.61 3.81
C ALA A 69 -11.95 -7.65 2.72
N PHE A 70 -12.28 -8.84 2.22
CA PHE A 70 -13.31 -9.02 1.19
C PHE A 70 -14.70 -8.63 1.66
N THR A 71 -15.06 -9.00 2.90
CA THR A 71 -16.34 -8.59 3.49
C THR A 71 -16.45 -7.09 3.62
N GLY A 72 -15.38 -6.41 4.02
CA GLY A 72 -15.38 -4.95 4.12
C GLY A 72 -15.60 -4.26 2.77
N ASN A 73 -14.98 -4.77 1.69
CA ASN A 73 -15.22 -4.27 0.33
C ASN A 73 -16.66 -4.51 -0.12
N ASP A 74 -17.17 -5.73 0.04
CA ASP A 74 -18.53 -6.11 -0.35
C ASP A 74 -19.59 -5.26 0.39
N ILE A 75 -19.41 -5.01 1.69
CA ILE A 75 -20.29 -4.11 2.45
C ILE A 75 -20.31 -2.71 1.82
N TYR A 76 -19.13 -2.19 1.45
CA TYR A 76 -19.05 -0.88 0.82
C TYR A 76 -19.68 -0.87 -0.57
N GLY A 77 -19.46 -1.91 -1.38
CA GLY A 77 -20.10 -2.08 -2.69
C GLY A 77 -21.63 -2.15 -2.58
N ARG A 78 -22.15 -2.96 -1.65
CA ARG A 78 -23.61 -3.04 -1.39
C ARG A 78 -24.20 -1.73 -0.89
N PHE A 79 -23.48 -1.01 -0.05
CA PHE A 79 -23.87 0.32 0.39
C PHE A 79 -23.97 1.29 -0.79
N GLN A 80 -23.00 1.29 -1.71
CA GLN A 80 -23.06 2.13 -2.92
C GLN A 80 -24.23 1.73 -3.83
N ARG A 81 -24.53 0.43 -3.98
CA ARG A 81 -25.69 -0.02 -4.72
C ARG A 81 -27.00 0.47 -4.09
N LEU A 82 -27.13 0.44 -2.77
CA LEU A 82 -28.27 1.00 -2.05
C LEU A 82 -28.36 2.54 -2.15
N GLN A 83 -27.24 3.23 -2.42
CA GLN A 83 -27.23 4.67 -2.74
C GLN A 83 -27.68 4.97 -4.19
N GLY A 84 -27.88 3.95 -5.02
CA GLY A 84 -28.38 4.07 -6.40
C GLY A 84 -27.33 3.92 -7.50
N HIS A 85 -26.06 3.65 -7.14
CA HIS A 85 -25.04 3.40 -8.14
C HIS A 85 -25.19 2.03 -8.81
N THR A 86 -24.80 1.93 -10.07
CA THR A 86 -24.55 0.64 -10.72
C THR A 86 -23.17 0.15 -10.28
N VAL A 87 -23.13 -0.85 -9.42
CA VAL A 87 -21.86 -1.32 -8.81
C VAL A 87 -21.31 -2.52 -9.58
N PHE A 88 -20.01 -2.44 -9.92
CA PHE A 88 -19.23 -3.54 -10.47
C PHE A 88 -18.21 -4.02 -9.44
N GLU A 89 -18.37 -5.27 -8.98
CA GLU A 89 -17.49 -5.93 -8.03
C GLU A 89 -16.98 -7.25 -8.63
N PRO A 90 -15.89 -7.23 -9.42
CA PRO A 90 -15.27 -8.44 -9.97
C PRO A 90 -14.35 -9.13 -8.96
N MET A 91 -13.98 -10.37 -9.27
CA MET A 91 -13.00 -11.13 -8.51
C MET A 91 -12.11 -11.95 -9.43
N GLY A 92 -10.85 -12.14 -9.04
CA GLY A 92 -9.89 -12.97 -9.74
C GLY A 92 -8.90 -13.62 -8.80
N PHE A 93 -7.84 -14.18 -9.39
CA PHE A 93 -6.83 -14.93 -8.65
C PHE A 93 -5.44 -14.56 -9.18
N ASP A 94 -4.59 -14.05 -8.30
CA ASP A 94 -3.17 -13.85 -8.58
C ASP A 94 -2.44 -15.18 -8.38
N ALA A 95 -2.58 -16.04 -9.38
CA ALA A 95 -2.29 -17.47 -9.27
C ALA A 95 -0.85 -17.83 -9.65
N PHE A 96 -0.14 -16.97 -10.39
CA PHE A 96 1.29 -17.09 -10.65
C PHE A 96 2.12 -16.68 -9.42
N GLY A 97 3.42 -16.82 -9.54
CA GLY A 97 4.41 -16.32 -8.61
C GLY A 97 4.91 -17.32 -7.58
N ILE A 98 5.90 -16.86 -6.83
CA ILE A 98 6.72 -17.68 -5.93
C ILE A 98 5.90 -18.28 -4.78
N HIS A 99 4.88 -17.58 -4.30
CA HIS A 99 4.01 -18.09 -3.21
C HIS A 99 3.31 -19.38 -3.61
N SER A 100 2.71 -19.40 -4.80
CA SER A 100 2.01 -20.54 -5.37
C SER A 100 2.99 -21.68 -5.70
N GLU A 101 4.14 -21.36 -6.29
CA GLU A 101 5.18 -22.33 -6.61
C GLU A 101 5.78 -22.98 -5.36
N ASN A 102 6.12 -22.20 -4.33
CA ASN A 102 6.65 -22.72 -3.08
C ASN A 102 5.62 -23.63 -2.37
N TYR A 103 4.33 -23.30 -2.47
CA TYR A 103 3.30 -24.19 -1.95
C TYR A 103 3.24 -25.52 -2.72
N ALA A 104 3.33 -25.47 -4.06
CA ALA A 104 3.39 -26.66 -4.91
C ALA A 104 4.62 -27.53 -4.59
N LEU A 105 5.80 -26.92 -4.42
CA LEU A 105 7.02 -27.60 -3.98
C LEU A 105 6.86 -28.27 -2.60
N LYS A 106 6.21 -27.57 -1.66
CA LYS A 106 5.97 -28.09 -0.29
C LYS A 106 5.07 -29.30 -0.26
N VAL A 107 4.00 -29.31 -1.08
CA VAL A 107 3.06 -30.45 -1.14
C VAL A 107 3.51 -31.54 -2.13
N GLY A 108 4.55 -31.28 -2.91
CA GLY A 108 5.09 -32.24 -3.88
C GLY A 108 4.22 -32.42 -5.13
N GLU A 109 3.40 -31.43 -5.49
CA GLU A 109 2.52 -31.48 -6.65
C GLU A 109 2.87 -30.37 -7.66
N HIS A 110 2.70 -30.66 -8.95
CA HIS A 110 3.01 -29.70 -10.01
C HIS A 110 2.05 -28.52 -9.97
N PRO A 111 2.52 -27.23 -10.07
CA PRO A 111 1.66 -26.07 -9.92
C PRO A 111 0.53 -26.00 -10.96
N MET A 112 0.74 -26.45 -12.18
CA MET A 112 -0.31 -26.50 -13.22
C MET A 112 -1.52 -27.38 -12.84
N ARG A 113 -1.37 -28.31 -11.89
CA ARG A 113 -2.46 -29.18 -11.40
C ARG A 113 -3.01 -28.71 -10.04
N LEU A 114 -2.11 -28.27 -9.17
CA LEU A 114 -2.47 -27.83 -7.81
C LEU A 114 -3.26 -26.51 -7.80
N ILE A 115 -2.76 -25.53 -8.53
CA ILE A 115 -3.30 -24.16 -8.44
C ILE A 115 -4.75 -24.05 -8.92
N PRO A 116 -5.17 -24.65 -10.06
CA PRO A 116 -6.57 -24.63 -10.46
C PRO A 116 -7.52 -25.22 -9.40
N ARG A 117 -7.09 -26.25 -8.67
CA ARG A 117 -7.87 -26.84 -7.56
C ARG A 117 -8.02 -25.84 -6.40
N ASN A 118 -6.95 -25.15 -6.05
CA ASN A 118 -7.00 -24.11 -5.01
C ASN A 118 -7.91 -22.94 -5.42
N VAL A 119 -7.82 -22.49 -6.66
CA VAL A 119 -8.69 -21.46 -7.24
C VAL A 119 -10.17 -21.86 -7.12
N ALA A 120 -10.50 -23.10 -7.50
CA ALA A 120 -11.87 -23.62 -7.38
C ALA A 120 -12.37 -23.60 -5.92
N ASN A 121 -11.52 -23.96 -4.95
CA ASN A 121 -11.88 -23.91 -3.54
C ASN A 121 -12.03 -22.47 -3.02
N PHE A 122 -11.16 -21.55 -3.43
CA PHE A 122 -11.27 -20.13 -3.09
C PHE A 122 -12.61 -19.54 -3.62
N ARG A 123 -12.94 -19.85 -4.88
CA ARG A 123 -14.22 -19.43 -5.48
C ARG A 123 -15.41 -19.97 -4.68
N ARG A 124 -15.39 -21.24 -4.30
CA ARG A 124 -16.42 -21.86 -3.46
C ARG A 124 -16.58 -21.12 -2.12
N GLN A 125 -15.47 -20.82 -1.43
CA GLN A 125 -15.50 -20.14 -0.13
C GLN A 125 -16.00 -18.69 -0.25
N LEU A 126 -15.62 -17.95 -1.30
CA LEU A 126 -16.11 -16.60 -1.58
C LEU A 126 -17.61 -16.58 -1.90
N THR A 127 -18.08 -17.56 -2.69
CA THR A 127 -19.51 -17.72 -2.97
C THR A 127 -20.28 -18.04 -1.68
N ARG A 128 -19.75 -18.94 -0.84
CA ARG A 128 -20.35 -19.30 0.45
C ARG A 128 -20.43 -18.11 1.41
N ALA A 129 -19.46 -17.19 1.37
CA ALA A 129 -19.47 -15.95 2.12
C ALA A 129 -20.61 -14.98 1.70
N GLY A 130 -21.28 -15.23 0.58
CA GLY A 130 -22.35 -14.37 0.08
C GLY A 130 -21.87 -13.02 -0.45
N LEU A 131 -20.65 -12.95 -1.02
CA LEU A 131 -20.12 -11.73 -1.64
C LEU A 131 -20.86 -11.40 -2.95
N MET A 132 -21.01 -10.10 -3.25
CA MET A 132 -21.73 -9.59 -4.44
C MET A 132 -20.82 -9.61 -5.68
N ILE A 133 -20.13 -10.72 -5.90
CA ILE A 133 -19.17 -10.84 -6.99
C ILE A 133 -19.90 -11.15 -8.32
N ASP A 134 -19.56 -10.40 -9.36
CA ASP A 134 -19.93 -10.73 -10.74
C ASP A 134 -18.97 -11.76 -11.33
N TRP A 135 -19.30 -13.03 -11.21
CA TRP A 135 -18.47 -14.15 -11.63
C TRP A 135 -18.36 -14.32 -13.16
N ARG A 136 -18.94 -13.47 -13.96
CA ARG A 136 -18.75 -13.43 -15.42
C ARG A 136 -17.42 -12.79 -15.79
N TYR A 137 -16.93 -11.89 -14.94
CA TYR A 137 -15.69 -11.15 -15.16
C TYR A 137 -14.61 -11.64 -14.19
N VAL A 138 -14.06 -12.82 -14.48
CA VAL A 138 -12.99 -13.44 -13.68
C VAL A 138 -11.65 -13.27 -14.37
N VAL A 139 -10.63 -12.95 -13.61
CA VAL A 139 -9.23 -12.94 -14.04
C VAL A 139 -8.47 -14.01 -13.27
N ASP A 140 -7.79 -14.91 -13.98
CA ASP A 140 -6.79 -15.84 -13.44
C ASP A 140 -5.47 -15.54 -14.13
N THR A 141 -4.45 -15.14 -13.37
CA THR A 141 -3.16 -14.75 -13.95
C THR A 141 -2.44 -15.90 -14.66
N THR A 142 -2.80 -17.16 -14.37
CA THR A 142 -2.23 -18.35 -15.04
C THR A 142 -2.94 -18.73 -16.33
N ASP A 143 -4.07 -18.09 -16.64
CA ASP A 143 -4.77 -18.31 -17.90
C ASP A 143 -3.97 -17.68 -19.06
N PRO A 144 -3.62 -18.44 -20.11
CA PRO A 144 -3.00 -17.92 -21.31
C PRO A 144 -3.74 -16.74 -21.94
N ALA A 145 -5.07 -16.69 -21.85
CA ALA A 145 -5.88 -15.58 -22.32
C ALA A 145 -5.65 -14.29 -21.51
N TYR A 146 -5.21 -14.42 -20.25
CA TYR A 146 -4.82 -13.28 -19.41
C TYR A 146 -3.34 -12.92 -19.59
N TYR A 147 -2.39 -13.86 -19.35
CA TYR A 147 -0.98 -13.49 -19.35
C TYR A 147 -0.42 -13.16 -20.75
N ARG A 148 -1.12 -13.49 -21.82
CA ARG A 148 -0.87 -12.91 -23.13
C ARG A 148 -0.79 -11.40 -23.08
N TRP A 149 -1.68 -10.77 -22.32
CA TRP A 149 -1.75 -9.32 -22.20
C TRP A 149 -0.75 -8.76 -21.20
N THR A 150 -0.37 -9.52 -20.16
CA THR A 150 0.81 -9.19 -19.33
C THR A 150 2.08 -9.15 -20.20
N GLN A 151 2.26 -10.12 -21.08
CA GLN A 151 3.36 -10.14 -22.04
C GLN A 151 3.27 -8.98 -23.05
N TRP A 152 2.07 -8.62 -23.48
CA TRP A 152 1.85 -7.44 -24.31
C TRP A 152 2.30 -6.16 -23.61
N VAL A 153 1.94 -5.97 -22.35
CA VAL A 153 2.41 -4.83 -21.54
C VAL A 153 3.94 -4.79 -21.52
N PHE A 154 4.61 -5.91 -21.27
CA PHE A 154 6.07 -5.97 -21.31
C PHE A 154 6.61 -5.54 -22.71
N VAL A 155 6.02 -6.03 -23.80
CA VAL A 155 6.44 -5.67 -25.18
C VAL A 155 6.26 -4.17 -25.42
N GLN A 156 5.20 -3.55 -24.92
CA GLN A 156 5.01 -2.09 -25.05
C GLN A 156 6.13 -1.33 -24.32
N LEU A 157 6.44 -1.70 -23.07
CA LEU A 157 7.54 -1.08 -22.32
C LEU A 157 8.89 -1.29 -23.01
N PHE A 158 9.12 -2.48 -23.57
CA PHE A 158 10.35 -2.79 -24.31
C PHE A 158 10.52 -1.90 -25.55
N ARG A 159 9.48 -1.75 -26.37
CA ARG A 159 9.48 -0.88 -27.56
C ARG A 159 9.69 0.60 -27.21
N LYS A 160 9.18 1.03 -26.06
CA LYS A 160 9.35 2.39 -25.55
C LYS A 160 10.74 2.62 -24.92
N GLY A 161 11.57 1.58 -24.77
CA GLY A 161 12.88 1.64 -24.12
C GLY A 161 12.80 1.72 -22.58
N LEU A 162 11.62 1.47 -22.01
CA LEU A 162 11.40 1.41 -20.56
C LEU A 162 11.76 0.05 -19.97
N ALA A 163 11.75 -1.02 -20.77
CA ALA A 163 12.29 -2.32 -20.38
C ALA A 163 13.70 -2.50 -20.95
N TYR A 164 14.66 -2.80 -20.10
CA TYR A 164 16.05 -2.99 -20.50
C TYR A 164 16.74 -4.09 -19.69
N ARG A 165 17.80 -4.68 -20.24
CA ARG A 165 18.57 -5.74 -19.58
C ARG A 165 19.98 -5.23 -19.26
N LYS A 166 20.42 -5.41 -18.02
CA LYS A 166 21.80 -5.13 -17.61
C LYS A 166 22.30 -6.17 -16.61
N LYS A 167 23.63 -6.34 -16.55
CA LYS A 167 24.30 -7.04 -15.45
C LYS A 167 24.46 -6.07 -14.28
N ALA A 168 23.89 -6.42 -13.14
CA ALA A 168 23.89 -5.58 -11.95
C ALA A 168 24.02 -6.43 -10.68
N ALA A 169 24.46 -5.80 -9.59
CA ALA A 169 24.29 -6.37 -8.27
C ALA A 169 22.78 -6.40 -7.94
N VAL A 170 22.26 -7.58 -7.64
CA VAL A 170 20.85 -7.80 -7.36
C VAL A 170 20.67 -8.58 -6.06
N ASN A 171 19.56 -8.36 -5.41
CA ASN A 171 19.20 -9.06 -4.18
C ASN A 171 18.82 -10.50 -4.49
N TRP A 172 19.50 -11.47 -3.90
CA TRP A 172 19.25 -12.90 -4.08
C TRP A 172 18.72 -13.51 -2.78
N CYS A 173 17.60 -14.21 -2.86
CA CYS A 173 17.08 -15.00 -1.75
C CYS A 173 17.59 -16.45 -1.88
N PRO A 174 18.47 -16.94 -0.96
CA PRO A 174 19.01 -18.30 -1.06
C PRO A 174 17.99 -19.41 -0.77
N ALA A 175 16.93 -19.09 0.01
CA ALA A 175 15.86 -20.04 0.29
C ALA A 175 14.86 -20.15 -0.88
N ASP A 176 14.45 -19.03 -1.45
CA ASP A 176 13.54 -19.00 -2.60
C ASP A 176 14.28 -19.19 -3.94
N LYS A 177 15.63 -19.16 -3.94
CA LYS A 177 16.49 -19.36 -5.12
C LYS A 177 16.12 -18.46 -6.30
N THR A 178 15.99 -17.17 -6.02
CA THR A 178 15.62 -16.18 -7.03
C THR A 178 16.03 -14.77 -6.64
N VAL A 179 16.07 -13.89 -7.63
CA VAL A 179 16.27 -12.46 -7.45
C VAL A 179 15.01 -11.81 -6.88
N LEU A 180 15.22 -10.81 -6.03
CA LEU A 180 14.19 -9.97 -5.43
C LEU A 180 14.30 -8.54 -5.96
N ALA A 181 13.17 -7.87 -6.16
CA ALA A 181 13.17 -6.42 -6.28
C ALA A 181 13.56 -5.77 -4.94
N ASN A 182 14.02 -4.52 -4.95
CA ASN A 182 14.45 -3.83 -3.72
C ASN A 182 13.31 -3.72 -2.70
N GLU A 183 12.10 -3.52 -3.20
CA GLU A 183 10.86 -3.43 -2.41
C GLU A 183 10.52 -4.73 -1.67
N GLN A 184 11.07 -5.86 -2.12
CA GLN A 184 10.86 -7.19 -1.53
C GLN A 184 11.91 -7.54 -0.46
N VAL A 185 12.77 -6.58 -0.10
CA VAL A 185 13.79 -6.74 0.94
C VAL A 185 13.47 -5.85 2.13
N ILE A 186 13.16 -6.46 3.28
CA ILE A 186 12.82 -5.75 4.51
C ILE A 186 13.92 -6.01 5.56
N ALA A 187 14.60 -4.95 5.98
CA ALA A 187 15.72 -5.04 6.94
C ALA A 187 16.77 -6.10 6.57
N GLY A 188 17.10 -6.21 5.27
CA GLY A 188 18.09 -7.16 4.76
C GLY A 188 17.62 -8.61 4.65
N ALA A 189 16.34 -8.86 4.87
CA ALA A 189 15.73 -10.18 4.75
C ALA A 189 14.64 -10.21 3.66
N CYS A 190 14.44 -11.39 3.08
CA CYS A 190 13.35 -11.63 2.14
C CYS A 190 11.99 -11.43 2.83
N GLU A 191 11.12 -10.61 2.26
CA GLU A 191 9.77 -10.31 2.81
C GLU A 191 8.91 -11.58 3.00
N ARG A 192 9.15 -12.62 2.20
CA ARG A 192 8.36 -13.85 2.17
C ARG A 192 8.82 -14.89 3.17
N CYS A 193 10.11 -15.26 3.11
CA CYS A 193 10.65 -16.39 3.87
C CYS A 193 11.49 -15.95 5.07
N GLY A 194 11.82 -14.66 5.21
CA GLY A 194 12.66 -14.12 6.28
C GLY A 194 14.14 -14.48 6.19
N SER A 195 14.57 -15.18 5.12
CA SER A 195 15.98 -15.53 4.91
C SER A 195 16.80 -14.27 4.62
N LYS A 196 18.04 -14.26 5.14
CA LYS A 196 19.00 -13.21 4.83
C LYS A 196 19.26 -13.15 3.33
N VAL A 197 19.21 -11.97 2.75
CA VAL A 197 19.41 -11.71 1.33
C VAL A 197 20.90 -11.58 1.02
N GLU A 198 21.33 -12.17 -0.10
CA GLU A 198 22.70 -12.07 -0.62
C GLU A 198 22.73 -11.15 -1.85
N GLN A 199 23.89 -10.55 -2.10
CA GLN A 199 24.12 -9.81 -3.34
C GLN A 199 24.76 -10.73 -4.39
N ARG A 200 24.20 -10.77 -5.61
CA ARG A 200 24.76 -11.51 -6.75
C ARG A 200 24.81 -10.62 -7.98
N PHE A 201 25.85 -10.79 -8.81
CA PHE A 201 25.98 -10.09 -10.09
C PHE A 201 25.36 -10.92 -11.21
N LEU A 202 24.11 -10.60 -11.56
CA LEU A 202 23.33 -11.31 -12.58
C LEU A 202 22.81 -10.33 -13.65
N ALA A 203 22.64 -10.85 -14.86
CA ALA A 203 22.01 -10.08 -15.94
C ALA A 203 20.48 -10.22 -15.81
N GLN A 204 19.80 -9.11 -15.59
CA GLN A 204 18.36 -9.06 -15.27
C GLN A 204 17.65 -8.02 -16.13
N TRP A 205 16.35 -8.21 -16.32
CA TRP A 205 15.44 -7.21 -16.88
C TRP A 205 14.97 -6.25 -15.81
N PHE A 206 14.93 -4.97 -16.19
CA PHE A 206 14.45 -3.87 -15.34
C PHE A 206 13.44 -3.02 -16.10
N PHE A 207 12.48 -2.45 -15.35
CA PHE A 207 11.64 -1.36 -15.84
C PHE A 207 12.07 -0.03 -15.24
N ARG A 208 12.15 1.03 -16.08
CA ARG A 208 12.57 2.39 -15.70
C ARG A 208 11.48 3.14 -14.92
N ILE A 209 11.06 2.60 -13.79
CA ILE A 209 10.10 3.27 -12.91
C ILE A 209 10.68 4.56 -12.32
N SER A 210 12.00 4.66 -12.20
CA SER A 210 12.70 5.86 -11.72
C SER A 210 12.46 7.08 -12.61
N ASP A 211 12.26 6.90 -13.93
CA ASP A 211 11.92 7.99 -14.87
C ASP A 211 10.56 8.63 -14.55
N TYR A 212 9.69 7.93 -13.81
CA TYR A 212 8.37 8.39 -13.39
C TYR A 212 8.33 8.89 -11.93
N ALA A 213 9.45 8.88 -11.22
CA ALA A 213 9.51 9.23 -9.79
C ALA A 213 8.86 10.59 -9.46
N GLY A 214 9.12 11.61 -10.28
CA GLY A 214 8.52 12.94 -10.10
C GLY A 214 7.01 12.96 -10.25
N ARG A 215 6.46 12.23 -11.24
CA ARG A 215 5.00 12.10 -11.47
C ARG A 215 4.36 11.26 -10.38
N LEU A 216 4.96 10.12 -10.03
CA LEU A 216 4.51 9.28 -8.92
C LEU A 216 4.41 10.07 -7.61
N LEU A 217 5.38 10.94 -7.34
CA LEU A 217 5.37 11.79 -6.15
C LEU A 217 4.32 12.90 -6.23
N GLY A 218 4.27 13.62 -7.35
CA GLY A 218 3.36 14.76 -7.55
C GLY A 218 1.89 14.34 -7.50
N ASN A 219 1.54 13.22 -8.12
CA ASN A 219 0.15 12.74 -8.19
C ASN A 219 -0.37 12.20 -6.84
N LEU A 220 0.49 12.00 -5.81
CA LEU A 220 0.02 11.66 -4.45
C LEU A 220 -0.90 12.75 -3.85
N GLU A 221 -0.83 13.96 -4.35
CA GLU A 221 -1.67 15.08 -3.88
C GLU A 221 -3.07 15.09 -4.53
N THR A 222 -3.29 14.32 -5.59
CA THR A 222 -4.54 14.28 -6.37
C THR A 222 -5.44 13.08 -6.04
N ILE A 223 -4.97 12.13 -5.23
CA ILE A 223 -5.65 10.87 -4.91
C ILE A 223 -6.10 10.82 -3.45
N ASP A 224 -7.31 10.28 -3.21
CA ASP A 224 -7.87 10.09 -1.87
C ASP A 224 -7.42 8.75 -1.27
N TRP A 225 -6.15 8.69 -0.87
CA TRP A 225 -5.54 7.50 -0.29
C TRP A 225 -5.25 7.68 1.21
N SER A 226 -5.21 6.57 1.95
CA SER A 226 -4.80 6.58 3.36
C SER A 226 -3.47 7.30 3.58
N ASP A 227 -3.37 8.15 4.60
CA ASP A 227 -2.15 8.94 4.88
C ASP A 227 -0.92 8.06 5.09
N THR A 228 -1.10 6.91 5.73
CA THR A 228 -0.03 5.92 5.93
C THR A 228 0.55 5.43 4.61
N THR A 229 -0.31 5.14 3.63
CA THR A 229 0.09 4.67 2.30
C THR A 229 0.79 5.77 1.50
N ARG A 230 0.23 7.00 1.49
CA ARG A 230 0.86 8.15 0.81
C ARG A 230 2.23 8.47 1.42
N THR A 231 2.34 8.42 2.75
CA THR A 231 3.61 8.65 3.45
C THR A 231 4.64 7.58 3.13
N ALA A 232 4.22 6.31 3.09
CA ALA A 232 5.12 5.20 2.73
C ALA A 232 5.66 5.39 1.30
N GLN A 233 4.82 5.71 0.32
CA GLN A 233 5.26 5.96 -1.06
C GLN A 233 6.16 7.20 -1.17
N ARG A 234 5.79 8.32 -0.52
CA ARG A 234 6.61 9.53 -0.49
C ARG A 234 8.02 9.26 0.05
N ASN A 235 8.09 8.52 1.15
CA ASN A 235 9.36 8.13 1.76
C ASN A 235 10.15 7.16 0.89
N TRP A 236 9.48 6.23 0.20
CA TRP A 236 10.15 5.26 -0.69
C TRP A 236 10.72 5.93 -1.93
N ILE A 237 9.95 6.78 -2.59
CA ILE A 237 10.40 7.57 -3.74
C ILE A 237 11.58 8.46 -3.34
N GLY A 238 11.55 9.05 -2.15
CA GLY A 238 12.68 9.70 -1.49
C GLY A 238 13.29 10.80 -2.33
N ARG A 239 12.51 11.84 -2.66
CA ARG A 239 13.00 13.03 -3.37
C ARG A 239 13.99 13.80 -2.52
N SER A 240 15.17 14.05 -3.08
CA SER A 240 16.24 14.85 -2.48
C SER A 240 16.62 15.97 -3.41
N GLU A 241 16.61 17.21 -2.91
CA GLU A 241 17.17 18.36 -3.60
C GLU A 241 18.61 18.57 -3.17
N GLY A 242 19.50 18.81 -4.11
CA GLY A 242 20.90 18.97 -3.82
C GLY A 242 21.69 19.47 -5.03
N ALA A 243 22.99 19.22 -5.02
CA ALA A 243 23.87 19.56 -6.11
C ALA A 243 24.78 18.38 -6.46
N GLU A 244 24.99 18.17 -7.76
CA GLU A 244 26.18 17.45 -8.25
C GLU A 244 27.33 18.43 -8.28
N ILE A 245 28.41 18.10 -7.59
CA ILE A 245 29.62 18.91 -7.50
C ILE A 245 30.76 18.15 -8.13
N ARG A 246 31.53 18.83 -8.98
CA ARG A 246 32.67 18.29 -9.69
C ARG A 246 33.95 18.65 -8.94
N PHE A 247 34.76 17.65 -8.65
CA PHE A 247 36.07 17.77 -8.02
C PHE A 247 37.15 17.36 -9.04
N GLU A 248 38.13 18.22 -9.31
CA GLU A 248 39.29 17.87 -10.08
C GLU A 248 40.16 16.90 -9.30
N ILE A 249 40.71 15.87 -9.98
CA ILE A 249 41.56 14.85 -9.36
C ILE A 249 43.00 15.15 -9.67
N ALA A 250 43.81 15.20 -8.61
CA ALA A 250 45.28 15.32 -8.72
C ALA A 250 45.94 14.01 -8.28
N VAL A 251 46.72 13.40 -9.18
CA VAL A 251 47.53 12.20 -8.86
C VAL A 251 48.98 12.65 -8.75
N GLN A 252 49.60 12.48 -7.54
CA GLN A 252 51.00 12.77 -7.37
C GLN A 252 51.84 11.74 -8.16
N SER A 253 52.65 12.22 -9.11
CA SER A 253 53.66 11.40 -9.71
C SER A 253 54.80 11.21 -8.70
N SER A 254 55.13 9.96 -8.36
CA SER A 254 56.23 9.60 -7.49
C SER A 254 57.59 9.91 -8.18
N GLY A 255 58.07 11.16 -7.98
CA GLY A 255 59.36 11.62 -8.48
C GLY A 255 60.03 12.50 -7.44
N SER A 256 61.19 12.07 -6.95
CA SER A 256 62.01 12.63 -5.91
C SER A 256 62.39 14.08 -6.09
N GLY A 257 62.25 14.90 -5.00
CA GLY A 257 63.04 16.13 -4.83
C GLY A 257 62.23 17.42 -4.67
N ALA A 258 62.21 17.97 -3.49
CA ALA A 258 61.60 19.18 -3.06
C ALA A 258 61.84 20.41 -3.93
N THR A 259 60.79 21.11 -4.28
CA THR A 259 60.57 22.55 -4.06
C THR A 259 59.20 22.91 -4.64
N SER A 260 58.40 23.52 -3.85
CA SER A 260 57.16 24.25 -4.03
C SER A 260 56.91 24.80 -5.43
N THR A 261 56.26 24.05 -6.29
CA THR A 261 55.32 24.45 -7.35
C THR A 261 54.55 23.21 -7.77
N THR A 262 53.24 23.26 -7.79
CA THR A 262 52.31 22.15 -8.09
C THR A 262 52.50 21.69 -9.53
N GLU A 263 53.37 20.71 -9.77
CA GLU A 263 53.36 19.91 -10.99
C GLU A 263 52.50 18.68 -10.75
N PHE A 264 51.19 18.84 -10.91
CA PHE A 264 50.27 17.73 -11.04
C PHE A 264 50.37 17.17 -12.48
N GLY A 265 50.46 15.85 -12.58
CA GLY A 265 50.37 15.15 -13.89
C GLY A 265 48.97 15.41 -14.56
N PRO A 266 48.75 14.88 -15.79
CA PRO A 266 47.52 15.16 -16.53
C PRO A 266 46.28 14.85 -15.68
N VAL A 267 45.33 15.81 -15.64
CA VAL A 267 44.04 15.69 -14.96
C VAL A 267 43.35 14.41 -15.41
N LEU A 268 43.25 13.43 -14.50
CA LEU A 268 42.42 12.24 -14.69
C LEU A 268 40.98 12.63 -14.40
N SER A 269 40.08 12.46 -15.30
CA SER A 269 38.63 12.69 -15.21
C SER A 269 38.10 13.17 -13.84
N ASP A 270 37.22 14.16 -13.87
CA ASP A 270 36.56 14.73 -12.68
C ASP A 270 35.83 13.68 -11.85
N LEU A 271 35.85 13.82 -10.53
CA LEU A 271 35.01 13.07 -9.59
C LEU A 271 33.73 13.88 -9.34
N VAL A 272 32.59 13.32 -9.68
CA VAL A 272 31.27 13.96 -9.44
C VAL A 272 30.64 13.37 -8.20
N VAL A 273 30.21 14.22 -7.28
CA VAL A 273 29.55 13.85 -6.02
C VAL A 273 28.19 14.50 -5.94
N PHE A 274 27.16 13.77 -5.55
CA PHE A 274 25.87 14.31 -5.17
C PHE A 274 25.84 14.61 -3.67
N THR A 275 25.40 15.82 -3.30
CA THR A 275 25.19 16.20 -1.91
C THR A 275 23.89 16.99 -1.72
N THR A 276 23.18 16.73 -0.62
CA THR A 276 22.04 17.54 -0.16
C THR A 276 22.49 18.74 0.69
N ARG A 277 23.81 18.84 0.96
CA ARG A 277 24.43 19.86 1.80
C ARG A 277 25.55 20.60 1.06
N PRO A 278 25.26 21.23 -0.10
CA PRO A 278 26.26 22.01 -0.81
C PRO A 278 26.79 23.19 0.01
N ASP A 279 26.01 23.67 0.99
CA ASP A 279 26.36 24.70 1.96
C ASP A 279 27.57 24.35 2.82
N THR A 280 27.87 23.05 3.01
CA THR A 280 28.98 22.60 3.87
C THR A 280 30.29 22.36 3.12
N ILE A 281 30.36 22.67 1.82
CA ILE A 281 31.55 22.37 0.99
C ILE A 281 32.85 23.00 1.49
N PHE A 282 32.78 24.13 2.16
CA PHE A 282 33.94 24.82 2.73
C PHE A 282 34.57 24.02 3.88
N GLY A 283 33.78 23.10 4.52
CA GLY A 283 34.22 22.18 5.57
C GLY A 283 34.55 20.78 5.05
N ALA A 284 34.48 20.56 3.73
CA ALA A 284 34.84 19.28 3.16
C ALA A 284 36.37 19.10 3.22
N SER A 285 36.82 18.09 3.98
CA SER A 285 38.25 17.90 4.25
C SER A 285 38.82 16.63 3.64
N TYR A 286 38.01 15.70 3.19
CA TYR A 286 38.41 14.51 2.45
C TYR A 286 37.30 13.97 1.57
N MET A 287 37.61 13.03 0.67
CA MET A 287 36.65 12.34 -0.18
C MET A 287 36.61 10.87 0.19
N VAL A 288 35.47 10.24 0.05
CA VAL A 288 35.32 8.79 0.25
C VAL A 288 34.57 8.17 -0.91
N LEU A 289 35.13 7.08 -1.45
CA LEU A 289 34.49 6.26 -2.49
C LEU A 289 34.08 4.91 -1.92
N ALA A 290 33.04 4.33 -2.49
CA ALA A 290 32.73 2.93 -2.26
C ALA A 290 33.90 2.05 -2.75
N PRO A 291 34.25 0.96 -2.04
CA PRO A 291 35.34 0.07 -2.49
C PRO A 291 35.14 -0.50 -3.90
N GLU A 292 33.89 -0.62 -4.34
CA GLU A 292 33.49 -1.11 -5.66
C GLU A 292 33.48 -0.03 -6.76
N HIS A 293 33.77 1.23 -6.41
CA HIS A 293 33.65 2.35 -7.35
C HIS A 293 34.61 2.19 -8.55
N PRO A 294 34.16 2.40 -9.80
CA PRO A 294 34.99 2.16 -11.02
C PRO A 294 36.28 2.97 -11.08
N LEU A 295 36.36 4.11 -10.44
CA LEU A 295 37.52 4.96 -10.40
C LEU A 295 38.62 4.50 -9.42
N VAL A 296 38.33 3.57 -8.50
CA VAL A 296 39.28 3.13 -7.46
C VAL A 296 40.60 2.63 -8.09
N ASP A 297 40.52 1.79 -9.12
CA ASP A 297 41.71 1.26 -9.79
C ASP A 297 42.59 2.35 -10.43
N ARG A 298 41.96 3.43 -10.91
CA ARG A 298 42.64 4.56 -11.55
C ARG A 298 43.19 5.58 -10.54
N LEU A 299 42.55 5.68 -9.39
CA LEU A 299 42.93 6.62 -8.31
C LEU A 299 43.99 6.01 -7.39
N THR A 300 44.16 4.70 -7.40
CA THR A 300 45.09 4.03 -6.50
C THR A 300 46.52 4.18 -7.02
N THR A 301 47.39 4.82 -6.23
CA THR A 301 48.81 4.95 -6.52
C THR A 301 49.53 3.60 -6.42
N ALA A 302 50.69 3.48 -7.08
CA ALA A 302 51.43 2.22 -7.17
C ALA A 302 51.79 1.63 -5.78
N ASP A 303 52.15 2.49 -4.83
CA ASP A 303 52.51 2.13 -3.46
C ASP A 303 51.29 1.75 -2.58
N ARG A 304 50.09 2.05 -3.01
CA ARG A 304 48.83 1.75 -2.28
C ARG A 304 48.09 0.56 -2.83
N ARG A 305 48.44 0.03 -4.00
CA ARG A 305 47.70 -1.03 -4.70
C ARG A 305 47.41 -2.26 -3.83
N GLU A 306 48.43 -2.75 -3.15
CA GLU A 306 48.30 -3.96 -2.35
C GLU A 306 47.31 -3.76 -1.20
N THR A 307 47.42 -2.64 -0.48
CA THR A 307 46.55 -2.32 0.67
C THR A 307 45.11 -2.05 0.21
N VAL A 308 44.91 -1.31 -0.88
CA VAL A 308 43.61 -1.04 -1.45
C VAL A 308 42.95 -2.33 -1.95
N GLN A 309 43.69 -3.21 -2.62
CA GLN A 309 43.14 -4.49 -3.09
C GLN A 309 42.76 -5.41 -1.93
N ALA A 310 43.59 -5.54 -0.89
CA ALA A 310 43.28 -6.31 0.29
C ALA A 310 42.00 -5.83 0.98
N TYR A 311 41.84 -4.49 1.10
CA TYR A 311 40.62 -3.90 1.66
C TYR A 311 39.36 -4.16 0.83
N ARG A 312 39.49 -4.09 -0.52
CA ARG A 312 38.38 -4.43 -1.43
C ARG A 312 37.97 -5.89 -1.33
N ASP A 313 38.95 -6.80 -1.22
CA ASP A 313 38.69 -8.24 -1.08
C ASP A 313 38.02 -8.57 0.27
N ASP A 314 38.38 -7.84 1.32
CA ASP A 314 37.76 -8.00 2.63
C ASP A 314 36.32 -7.44 2.66
N THR A 315 36.12 -6.23 2.14
CA THR A 315 34.80 -5.63 2.08
C THR A 315 33.84 -6.36 1.15
N ALA A 316 34.34 -6.99 0.07
CA ALA A 316 33.54 -7.81 -0.82
C ALA A 316 32.96 -9.07 -0.15
N ARG A 317 33.57 -9.53 0.96
CA ARG A 317 33.07 -10.65 1.77
C ARG A 317 32.04 -10.21 2.82
N GLN A 318 31.96 -8.91 3.08
CA GLN A 318 31.03 -8.34 4.06
C GLN A 318 29.66 -8.13 3.43
N ASP A 319 28.63 -8.36 4.23
CA ASP A 319 27.25 -8.08 3.86
C ASP A 319 26.99 -6.56 3.83
N ILE A 320 26.35 -6.07 2.76
CA ILE A 320 25.97 -4.65 2.61
C ILE A 320 25.12 -4.14 3.78
N VAL A 321 24.22 -4.98 4.33
CA VAL A 321 23.43 -4.62 5.51
C VAL A 321 24.30 -4.50 6.75
N ALA A 322 25.27 -5.40 6.91
CA ALA A 322 26.26 -5.31 8.00
C ALA A 322 27.11 -4.05 7.87
N ARG A 323 27.52 -3.68 6.64
CA ARG A 323 28.24 -2.42 6.36
C ARG A 323 27.42 -1.17 6.73
N ARG A 324 26.08 -1.18 6.51
CA ARG A 324 25.17 -0.07 6.91
C ARG A 324 25.03 0.08 8.42
N ILE A 325 25.17 -1.01 9.17
CA ILE A 325 24.92 -1.06 10.63
C ILE A 325 26.23 -1.03 11.41
N ASN A 326 27.36 -1.31 10.76
CA ASN A 326 28.66 -1.39 11.41
C ASN A 326 29.02 -0.04 12.06
N LYS A 327 29.32 -0.09 13.38
CA LYS A 327 29.72 1.08 14.14
C LYS A 327 31.23 1.36 14.05
N GLU A 328 32.04 0.36 13.70
CA GLU A 328 33.48 0.55 13.53
C GLU A 328 33.74 1.08 12.11
N LYS A 329 34.29 2.28 12.00
CA LYS A 329 34.67 2.87 10.72
C LYS A 329 36.00 2.26 10.25
N THR A 330 36.03 1.79 9.00
CA THR A 330 37.23 1.30 8.36
C THR A 330 37.43 2.00 7.01
N GLY A 331 38.66 2.10 6.56
CA GLY A 331 38.96 2.69 5.28
C GLY A 331 40.45 2.69 4.96
N VAL A 332 40.79 2.92 3.67
CA VAL A 332 42.15 2.96 3.16
C VAL A 332 42.34 4.15 2.24
N PHE A 333 43.42 4.88 2.41
CA PHE A 333 43.82 5.98 1.55
C PHE A 333 44.31 5.46 0.20
N THR A 334 43.81 6.04 -0.91
CA THR A 334 44.16 5.63 -2.27
C THR A 334 45.51 6.16 -2.77
N GLY A 335 46.03 7.20 -2.14
CA GLY A 335 47.24 7.95 -2.61
C GLY A 335 46.92 9.15 -3.50
N ALA A 336 45.68 9.30 -3.94
CA ALA A 336 45.22 10.43 -4.77
C ALA A 336 44.52 11.51 -3.93
N TYR A 337 44.41 12.70 -4.50
CA TYR A 337 43.75 13.86 -3.91
C TYR A 337 42.74 14.44 -4.90
N ALA A 338 41.66 15.02 -4.35
CA ALA A 338 40.70 15.86 -5.06
C ALA A 338 40.88 17.30 -4.63
N ILE A 339 40.63 18.25 -5.54
CA ILE A 339 40.72 19.68 -5.26
C ILE A 339 39.31 20.17 -4.90
N ASN A 340 39.17 20.74 -3.71
CA ASN A 340 37.91 21.36 -3.31
C ASN A 340 37.62 22.61 -4.15
N PRO A 341 36.55 22.64 -4.96
CA PRO A 341 36.28 23.76 -5.86
C PRO A 341 35.90 25.07 -5.16
N ALA A 342 35.61 25.03 -3.85
CA ALA A 342 35.28 26.21 -3.06
C ALA A 342 36.50 26.83 -2.40
N THR A 343 37.46 26.02 -1.94
CA THR A 343 38.63 26.47 -1.18
C THR A 343 39.94 26.34 -1.94
N GLY A 344 40.00 25.53 -2.99
CA GLY A 344 41.24 25.20 -3.72
C GLY A 344 42.19 24.28 -2.95
N GLN A 345 41.75 23.72 -1.81
CA GLN A 345 42.58 22.82 -1.00
C GLN A 345 42.51 21.38 -1.51
N ASP A 346 43.63 20.67 -1.32
CA ASP A 346 43.73 19.25 -1.62
C ASP A 346 43.02 18.42 -0.52
N MET A 347 42.18 17.49 -0.96
CA MET A 347 41.43 16.57 -0.10
C MET A 347 41.86 15.14 -0.41
N PRO A 348 42.37 14.35 0.57
CA PRO A 348 42.74 12.96 0.32
C PRO A 348 41.52 12.10 -0.03
N ILE A 349 41.70 11.21 -1.00
CA ILE A 349 40.65 10.29 -1.47
C ILE A 349 40.83 8.94 -0.79
N TRP A 350 39.83 8.55 -0.02
CA TRP A 350 39.74 7.27 0.69
C TRP A 350 38.74 6.33 0.05
N ILE A 351 38.88 5.05 0.28
CA ILE A 351 37.81 4.06 0.12
C ILE A 351 37.36 3.60 1.51
N ALA A 352 36.07 3.48 1.73
CA ALA A 352 35.52 3.05 3.02
C ALA A 352 34.21 2.27 2.84
N ASP A 353 33.95 1.35 3.76
CA ASP A 353 32.82 0.41 3.74
C ASP A 353 31.45 1.07 4.01
N TYR A 354 31.43 2.26 4.63
CA TYR A 354 30.19 2.98 4.91
C TYR A 354 29.63 3.77 3.72
N VAL A 355 30.41 3.88 2.61
CA VAL A 355 29.95 4.46 1.34
C VAL A 355 29.53 3.34 0.40
N LEU A 356 28.37 3.46 -0.22
CA LEU A 356 27.76 2.43 -1.04
C LEU A 356 27.51 2.94 -2.47
N MET A 357 27.62 2.03 -3.46
CA MET A 357 27.39 2.33 -4.88
C MET A 357 25.92 2.60 -5.24
N ASP A 358 24.98 2.19 -4.37
CA ASP A 358 23.54 2.30 -4.61
C ASP A 358 22.96 3.66 -4.16
N TYR A 359 23.80 4.58 -3.66
CA TYR A 359 23.39 5.92 -3.29
C TYR A 359 24.24 7.00 -3.96
N GLY A 360 23.59 7.90 -4.69
CA GLY A 360 24.26 8.98 -5.42
C GLY A 360 25.22 8.46 -6.50
N THR A 361 26.44 8.93 -6.46
CA THR A 361 27.50 8.56 -7.42
C THR A 361 28.42 7.43 -6.90
N GLY A 362 28.17 6.88 -5.69
CA GLY A 362 29.11 5.98 -5.00
C GLY A 362 30.36 6.68 -4.45
N ALA A 363 30.32 8.01 -4.39
CA ALA A 363 31.35 8.88 -3.83
C ALA A 363 30.70 9.98 -2.98
N ILE A 364 31.34 10.37 -1.88
CA ILE A 364 30.90 11.47 -1.04
C ILE A 364 32.04 12.48 -0.81
N MET A 365 31.70 13.73 -0.68
CA MET A 365 32.53 14.72 0.01
C MET A 365 32.24 14.60 1.50
N ALA A 366 33.25 14.36 2.32
CA ALA A 366 33.10 14.20 3.74
C ALA A 366 33.20 15.55 4.45
N VAL A 367 32.21 15.82 5.33
CA VAL A 367 32.12 17.09 6.08
C VAL A 367 32.05 16.79 7.60
N PRO A 368 33.15 16.42 8.22
CA PRO A 368 33.18 15.90 9.59
C PRO A 368 32.62 16.86 10.65
N GLY A 369 32.64 18.16 10.41
CA GLY A 369 32.00 19.11 11.29
C GLY A 369 30.47 19.01 11.35
N HIS A 370 29.80 18.35 10.37
CA HIS A 370 28.36 18.39 10.13
C HIS A 370 27.71 17.04 9.75
N ASP A 371 28.45 15.93 9.80
CA ASP A 371 27.96 14.55 9.62
C ASP A 371 28.60 13.64 10.67
N GLU A 372 27.77 12.84 11.37
CA GLU A 372 28.22 11.96 12.45
C GLU A 372 29.18 10.88 11.95
N ARG A 373 28.94 10.30 10.78
CA ARG A 373 29.76 9.22 10.21
C ARG A 373 31.12 9.75 9.76
N ASP A 374 31.12 10.95 9.18
CA ASP A 374 32.34 11.62 8.74
C ASP A 374 33.15 12.09 9.95
N PHE A 375 32.51 12.53 11.04
CA PHE A 375 33.18 12.92 12.27
C PHE A 375 33.89 11.73 12.93
N GLU A 376 33.21 10.58 13.04
CA GLU A 376 33.80 9.35 13.57
C GLU A 376 35.00 8.90 12.73
N PHE A 377 34.88 8.93 11.41
CA PHE A 377 35.95 8.56 10.49
C PHE A 377 37.16 9.54 10.59
N ALA A 378 36.87 10.84 10.53
CA ALA A 378 37.90 11.87 10.62
C ALA A 378 38.68 11.79 11.96
N THR A 379 37.97 11.52 13.06
CA THR A 379 38.57 11.34 14.37
C THR A 379 39.49 10.13 14.41
N LEU A 380 39.07 9.00 13.84
CA LEU A 380 39.84 7.75 13.79
C LEU A 380 41.12 7.86 12.95
N PHE A 381 41.04 8.59 11.80
CA PHE A 381 42.15 8.73 10.85
C PHE A 381 42.90 10.07 10.98
N GLU A 382 42.63 10.83 12.05
CA GLU A 382 43.26 12.11 12.34
C GLU A 382 43.14 13.14 11.20
N LEU A 383 42.00 13.16 10.51
CA LEU A 383 41.72 14.07 9.41
C LEU A 383 41.15 15.42 9.93
N PRO A 384 41.32 16.53 9.19
CA PRO A 384 40.82 17.84 9.63
C PRO A 384 39.31 17.87 9.81
N ILE A 385 38.85 18.46 10.95
CA ILE A 385 37.44 18.72 11.27
C ILE A 385 37.22 20.23 11.28
N ILE A 386 36.48 20.75 10.32
CA ILE A 386 36.28 22.17 10.10
C ILE A 386 34.80 22.52 10.37
N ARG A 387 34.56 23.48 11.28
CA ARG A 387 33.24 24.04 11.50
C ARG A 387 32.89 25.03 10.40
N VAL A 388 31.81 24.84 9.69
CA VAL A 388 31.30 25.77 8.67
C VAL A 388 29.82 26.16 8.89
N ILE A 389 29.19 25.58 9.89
CA ILE A 389 27.86 25.98 10.39
C ILE A 389 27.95 26.15 11.90
N ALA A 390 27.42 27.27 12.39
CA ALA A 390 27.32 27.55 13.80
C ALA A 390 25.93 28.07 14.18
N PRO A 391 25.38 27.69 15.34
CA PRO A 391 24.20 28.36 15.91
C PRO A 391 24.56 29.80 16.30
N GLU A 392 23.53 30.62 16.50
CA GLU A 392 23.72 32.01 16.91
C GLU A 392 24.52 32.12 18.24
N GLY A 393 25.55 32.95 18.26
CA GLY A 393 26.39 33.14 19.45
C GLY A 393 27.55 32.19 19.66
N VAL A 394 27.74 31.17 18.79
CA VAL A 394 28.88 30.25 18.83
C VAL A 394 29.99 30.72 17.90
N SER A 395 31.24 30.73 18.39
CA SER A 395 32.41 31.17 17.60
C SER A 395 32.79 30.14 16.56
N ALA A 396 33.27 30.61 15.39
CA ALA A 396 33.77 29.77 14.31
C ALA A 396 34.96 28.89 14.75
N ASP A 397 35.81 29.41 15.68
CA ASP A 397 37.04 28.75 16.16
C ASP A 397 36.81 27.86 17.40
N GLU A 398 35.57 27.76 17.88
CA GLU A 398 35.26 26.88 19.01
C GLU A 398 35.41 25.41 18.61
N PRO A 399 36.23 24.60 19.35
CA PRO A 399 36.43 23.21 19.02
C PRO A 399 35.12 22.40 18.99
N LEU A 400 34.98 21.52 18.01
CA LEU A 400 33.86 20.59 17.91
C LEU A 400 34.16 19.31 18.70
N GLY A 401 33.47 19.10 19.83
CA GLY A 401 33.49 17.84 20.57
C GLY A 401 32.59 16.76 19.94
N GLU A 402 31.62 17.21 19.12
CA GLU A 402 30.66 16.39 18.39
C GLU A 402 30.23 17.16 17.12
N PRO A 403 29.72 16.47 16.06
CA PRO A 403 29.29 17.14 14.85
C PRO A 403 28.03 17.97 15.07
N PHE A 404 27.97 19.15 14.48
CA PHE A 404 26.76 19.98 14.51
C PHE A 404 25.89 19.71 13.26
N VAL A 405 24.78 19.02 13.45
CA VAL A 405 23.86 18.61 12.36
C VAL A 405 22.60 19.48 12.24
N GLY A 406 22.45 20.52 13.06
CA GLY A 406 21.27 21.38 13.10
C GLY A 406 21.26 22.44 11.99
N ASP A 407 20.07 22.75 11.45
CA ASP A 407 19.86 23.80 10.42
C ASP A 407 19.13 25.02 10.99
N THR A 408 18.26 24.87 11.97
CA THR A 408 17.36 25.91 12.47
C THR A 408 18.11 26.93 13.32
N GLY A 409 18.04 28.22 12.92
CA GLY A 409 18.70 29.30 13.61
C GLY A 409 20.23 29.32 13.47
N ALA A 410 20.77 28.53 12.52
CA ALA A 410 22.20 28.45 12.26
C ALA A 410 22.60 29.24 11.00
N HIS A 411 23.86 29.64 10.94
CA HIS A 411 24.46 30.39 9.85
C HIS A 411 25.83 29.85 9.48
N LEU A 412 26.28 30.19 8.28
CA LEU A 412 27.61 29.81 7.80
C LEU A 412 28.71 30.59 8.51
N VAL A 413 29.82 29.90 8.82
CA VAL A 413 31.09 30.41 9.32
C VAL A 413 32.24 29.74 8.55
N ASN A 414 33.43 30.31 8.54
CA ASN A 414 34.59 29.77 7.80
C ASN A 414 34.29 29.45 6.33
N SER A 415 33.34 30.18 5.72
CA SER A 415 32.82 29.95 4.38
C SER A 415 33.06 31.17 3.45
N GLY A 416 34.01 32.02 3.80
CA GLY A 416 34.43 33.19 2.98
C GLY A 416 33.30 34.19 2.79
N GLU A 417 32.95 34.48 1.55
CA GLU A 417 31.90 35.44 1.21
C GLU A 417 30.50 35.08 1.69
N PHE A 418 30.30 33.82 2.16
CA PHE A 418 29.02 33.33 2.67
C PHE A 418 28.91 33.34 4.20
N ASP A 419 29.93 33.82 4.90
CA ASP A 419 29.89 33.93 6.37
C ASP A 419 28.70 34.78 6.83
N GLY A 420 27.98 34.30 7.86
CA GLY A 420 26.77 34.92 8.35
C GLY A 420 25.50 34.61 7.55
N THR A 421 25.58 33.88 6.43
CA THR A 421 24.39 33.48 5.65
C THR A 421 23.58 32.44 6.41
N PRO A 422 22.26 32.64 6.63
CA PRO A 422 21.43 31.58 7.22
C PRO A 422 21.45 30.29 6.39
N VAL A 423 21.50 29.14 7.05
CA VAL A 423 21.56 27.83 6.38
C VAL A 423 20.42 27.61 5.39
N ALA A 424 19.22 28.12 5.68
CA ALA A 424 18.07 28.04 4.80
C ALA A 424 18.32 28.63 3.40
N ASP A 425 19.12 29.72 3.32
CA ASP A 425 19.50 30.39 2.06
C ASP A 425 20.81 29.84 1.48
N ALA A 426 21.69 29.35 2.33
CA ALA A 426 23.06 29.01 1.97
C ALA A 426 23.12 27.88 0.93
N LYS A 427 22.27 26.86 1.07
CA LYS A 427 22.21 25.73 0.12
C LYS A 427 22.02 26.21 -1.32
N ARG A 428 21.07 27.11 -1.54
CA ARG A 428 20.80 27.69 -2.87
C ARG A 428 21.94 28.61 -3.32
N LYS A 429 22.37 29.56 -2.47
CA LYS A 429 23.39 30.54 -2.84
C LYS A 429 24.75 29.92 -3.19
N VAL A 430 25.21 28.96 -2.37
CA VAL A 430 26.46 28.24 -2.61
C VAL A 430 26.36 27.37 -3.86
N THR A 431 25.22 26.71 -4.10
CA THR A 431 25.01 25.96 -5.36
C THR A 431 25.07 26.85 -6.58
N GLU A 432 24.39 27.99 -6.58
CA GLU A 432 24.40 28.98 -7.67
C GLU A 432 25.81 29.51 -7.92
N TRP A 433 26.57 29.81 -6.87
CA TRP A 433 27.94 30.30 -6.94
C TRP A 433 28.91 29.24 -7.53
N LEU A 434 28.82 27.97 -7.08
CA LEU A 434 29.59 26.89 -7.66
C LEU A 434 29.20 26.62 -9.12
N ALA A 435 27.90 26.73 -9.45
CA ALA A 435 27.40 26.56 -10.82
C ALA A 435 27.94 27.66 -11.75
N SER A 436 28.04 28.92 -11.29
CA SER A 436 28.60 30.03 -12.07
C SER A 436 30.09 29.83 -12.41
N ARG A 437 30.79 28.97 -11.66
CA ARG A 437 32.18 28.55 -11.87
C ARG A 437 32.30 27.21 -12.64
N GLY A 438 31.17 26.64 -13.08
CA GLY A 438 31.15 25.35 -13.78
C GLY A 438 31.46 24.13 -12.89
N ALA A 439 31.51 24.33 -11.57
CA ALA A 439 31.86 23.29 -10.61
C ALA A 439 30.63 22.56 -10.02
N ALA A 440 29.40 23.06 -10.20
CA ALA A 440 28.21 22.39 -9.70
C ALA A 440 27.02 22.54 -10.65
N LYS A 441 26.05 21.65 -10.44
CA LYS A 441 24.72 21.69 -11.06
C LYS A 441 23.68 21.31 -10.01
N ALA A 442 22.65 22.16 -9.84
CA ALA A 442 21.49 21.81 -9.02
C ALA A 442 20.75 20.62 -9.64
N VAL A 443 20.47 19.61 -8.84
CA VAL A 443 19.79 18.39 -9.28
C VAL A 443 18.76 17.95 -8.26
N ILE A 444 17.71 17.30 -8.75
CA ILE A 444 16.78 16.55 -7.93
C ILE A 444 17.12 15.07 -8.12
N ASN A 445 17.41 14.40 -7.03
CA ASN A 445 17.66 12.97 -7.03
C ASN A 445 16.53 12.21 -6.34
N TYR A 446 16.30 10.97 -6.72
CA TYR A 446 15.30 10.10 -6.14
C TYR A 446 15.98 8.83 -5.63
N ARG A 447 15.52 8.33 -4.49
CA ARG A 447 15.99 7.07 -3.92
C ARG A 447 15.34 5.85 -4.59
N LEU A 448 14.24 6.05 -5.31
CA LEU A 448 13.55 5.02 -6.08
C LEU A 448 14.49 4.44 -7.14
N HIS A 449 14.63 3.11 -7.13
CA HIS A 449 15.40 2.35 -8.12
C HIS A 449 14.49 1.72 -9.16
N ASP A 450 15.06 1.35 -10.32
CA ASP A 450 14.32 0.65 -11.36
C ASP A 450 13.84 -0.72 -10.88
N TRP A 451 12.62 -1.08 -11.28
CA TRP A 451 11.96 -2.32 -10.89
C TRP A 451 12.57 -3.53 -11.58
N CYS A 452 13.19 -4.45 -10.83
CA CYS A 452 13.75 -5.68 -11.34
C CYS A 452 12.63 -6.70 -11.61
N ILE A 453 12.46 -7.05 -12.89
CA ILE A 453 11.36 -7.90 -13.38
C ILE A 453 11.71 -9.38 -13.41
N SER A 454 12.97 -9.75 -13.70
CA SER A 454 13.38 -11.14 -13.91
C SER A 454 13.26 -11.99 -12.64
N ARG A 455 12.67 -13.18 -12.78
CA ARG A 455 12.66 -14.22 -11.75
C ARG A 455 13.17 -15.53 -12.32
N GLN A 456 14.13 -16.16 -11.62
CA GLN A 456 14.75 -17.44 -12.01
C GLN A 456 13.90 -18.59 -11.46
N ARG A 457 12.62 -18.52 -11.77
CA ARG A 457 11.58 -19.46 -11.33
C ARG A 457 10.86 -20.04 -12.54
N TYR A 458 10.01 -21.04 -12.30
CA TYR A 458 9.19 -21.64 -13.34
C TYR A 458 7.80 -21.00 -13.42
N TRP A 459 7.16 -20.78 -12.27
CA TRP A 459 5.74 -20.43 -12.20
C TRP A 459 5.51 -18.92 -12.33
N GLY A 460 5.47 -18.47 -13.58
CA GLY A 460 5.23 -17.06 -13.95
C GLY A 460 5.11 -16.92 -15.48
N PRO A 461 4.63 -15.76 -15.97
CA PRO A 461 4.56 -15.52 -17.41
C PRO A 461 5.98 -15.40 -17.99
N PRO A 462 6.32 -16.21 -19.02
CA PRO A 462 7.61 -16.10 -19.68
C PRO A 462 7.84 -14.68 -20.24
N ILE A 463 9.03 -14.13 -20.03
CA ILE A 463 9.39 -12.82 -20.58
C ILE A 463 9.45 -12.95 -22.12
N PRO A 464 8.66 -12.13 -22.89
CA PRO A 464 8.46 -12.32 -24.32
C PRO A 464 9.60 -11.70 -25.16
N VAL A 465 10.84 -12.13 -24.90
CA VAL A 465 12.04 -11.67 -25.62
C VAL A 465 12.80 -12.85 -26.21
N ILE A 466 13.37 -12.64 -27.40
CA ILE A 466 14.23 -13.57 -28.12
C ILE A 466 15.59 -12.92 -28.31
N HIS A 467 16.63 -13.58 -27.81
CA HIS A 467 18.03 -13.16 -27.95
C HIS A 467 18.65 -13.74 -29.24
N CYS A 468 18.97 -12.88 -30.17
CA CYS A 468 19.65 -13.23 -31.42
C CYS A 468 21.07 -12.66 -31.44
N ASP A 469 22.06 -13.47 -31.79
CA ASP A 469 23.47 -13.02 -31.83
C ASP A 469 23.71 -11.94 -32.91
N GLN A 470 22.90 -11.92 -33.99
CA GLN A 470 23.01 -10.92 -35.05
C GLN A 470 22.13 -9.68 -34.79
N CYS A 471 20.92 -9.85 -34.31
CA CYS A 471 19.91 -8.77 -34.17
C CYS A 471 19.82 -8.17 -32.76
N GLY A 472 20.52 -8.78 -31.80
CA GLY A 472 20.31 -8.44 -30.38
C GLY A 472 18.96 -8.93 -29.83
N PRO A 473 18.52 -8.43 -28.68
CA PRO A 473 17.23 -8.79 -28.09
C PRO A 473 16.08 -8.29 -28.97
N GLN A 474 15.13 -9.17 -29.27
CA GLN A 474 13.94 -8.92 -30.08
C GLN A 474 12.69 -9.25 -29.28
N ALA A 475 11.69 -8.36 -29.26
CA ALA A 475 10.39 -8.70 -28.71
C ALA A 475 9.70 -9.78 -29.56
N VAL A 476 9.01 -10.69 -28.90
CA VAL A 476 8.11 -11.63 -29.60
C VAL A 476 7.00 -10.80 -30.30
N PRO A 477 6.72 -11.07 -31.60
CA PRO A 477 5.63 -10.38 -32.31
C PRO A 477 4.28 -10.55 -31.58
N GLU A 478 3.48 -9.50 -31.49
CA GLU A 478 2.21 -9.53 -30.74
C GLU A 478 1.24 -10.61 -31.21
N LYS A 479 1.24 -10.91 -32.52
CA LYS A 479 0.43 -11.99 -33.10
C LYS A 479 0.83 -13.40 -32.62
N ASP A 480 2.05 -13.55 -32.11
CA ASP A 480 2.61 -14.81 -31.64
C ASP A 480 2.54 -14.93 -30.09
N LEU A 481 1.91 -13.95 -29.41
CA LEU A 481 1.59 -14.02 -27.99
C LEU A 481 0.30 -14.86 -27.77
N PRO A 482 0.24 -15.63 -26.66
CA PRO A 482 1.22 -15.72 -25.59
C PRO A 482 2.37 -16.66 -25.91
N VAL A 483 3.58 -16.34 -25.37
CA VAL A 483 4.61 -17.36 -25.18
C VAL A 483 4.14 -18.27 -24.05
N LEU A 484 3.73 -19.48 -24.40
CA LEU A 484 3.16 -20.42 -23.43
C LEU A 484 4.21 -20.95 -22.47
N LEU A 485 3.85 -21.04 -21.20
CA LEU A 485 4.63 -21.74 -20.18
C LEU A 485 4.54 -23.26 -20.46
N PRO A 486 5.66 -23.98 -20.67
CA PRO A 486 5.64 -25.41 -20.98
C PRO A 486 5.36 -26.26 -19.73
N ASP A 487 4.64 -27.36 -19.87
CA ASP A 487 4.50 -28.36 -18.79
C ASP A 487 5.80 -29.19 -18.74
N ILE A 488 6.65 -28.86 -17.73
CA ILE A 488 7.94 -29.51 -17.53
C ILE A 488 7.98 -30.24 -16.18
N PRO A 489 8.46 -31.49 -16.11
CA PRO A 489 8.49 -32.25 -14.87
C PRO A 489 9.53 -31.71 -13.87
N ASP A 490 10.64 -31.14 -14.36
CA ASP A 490 11.74 -30.58 -13.56
C ASP A 490 11.63 -29.05 -13.46
N PHE A 491 10.66 -28.59 -12.67
CA PHE A 491 10.41 -27.17 -12.45
C PHE A 491 11.11 -26.61 -11.20
N ARG A 492 11.90 -27.41 -10.47
CA ARG A 492 12.55 -26.98 -9.21
C ARG A 492 13.68 -25.99 -9.48
N PRO A 493 13.68 -24.85 -8.81
CA PRO A 493 14.81 -23.91 -8.90
C PRO A 493 16.05 -24.46 -8.19
N ASP A 494 17.23 -24.01 -8.62
CA ASP A 494 18.51 -24.33 -7.99
C ASP A 494 19.30 -23.06 -7.60
N ASP A 495 20.53 -23.23 -7.10
CA ASP A 495 21.37 -22.12 -6.62
C ASP A 495 22.20 -21.47 -7.72
N THR A 496 22.08 -21.92 -8.97
CA THR A 496 22.86 -21.40 -10.11
C THR A 496 22.44 -19.98 -10.52
N GLY A 497 21.22 -19.57 -10.15
CA GLY A 497 20.64 -18.32 -10.63
C GLY A 497 20.12 -18.41 -12.07
N VAL A 498 19.89 -19.63 -12.57
CA VAL A 498 19.34 -19.91 -13.89
C VAL A 498 17.96 -20.53 -13.76
N SER A 499 16.99 -20.04 -14.53
CA SER A 499 15.62 -20.54 -14.54
C SER A 499 15.56 -22.03 -14.94
N PRO A 500 14.64 -22.84 -14.34
CA PRO A 500 14.37 -24.21 -14.81
C PRO A 500 14.04 -24.30 -16.30
N LEU A 501 13.43 -23.29 -16.90
CA LEU A 501 13.13 -23.23 -18.34
C LEU A 501 14.38 -23.31 -19.23
N ALA A 502 15.54 -22.87 -18.74
CA ALA A 502 16.81 -22.93 -19.46
C ALA A 502 17.37 -24.36 -19.65
N ARG A 503 16.74 -25.37 -19.01
CA ARG A 503 17.07 -26.79 -19.17
C ARG A 503 16.35 -27.44 -20.36
N HIS A 504 15.42 -26.73 -21.02
CA HIS A 504 14.53 -27.28 -22.06
C HIS A 504 14.80 -26.64 -23.42
N GLU A 505 15.85 -27.12 -24.13
CA GLU A 505 16.27 -26.59 -25.44
C GLU A 505 15.15 -26.54 -26.47
N SER A 506 14.26 -27.54 -26.49
CA SER A 506 13.13 -27.63 -27.42
C SER A 506 12.13 -26.49 -27.26
N TRP A 507 12.10 -25.82 -26.07
CA TRP A 507 11.24 -24.70 -25.80
C TRP A 507 11.93 -23.37 -26.06
N PHE A 508 13.23 -23.21 -25.68
CA PHE A 508 13.89 -21.92 -25.78
C PHE A 508 14.69 -21.70 -27.08
N ILE A 509 15.05 -22.72 -27.85
CA ILE A 509 15.65 -22.56 -29.15
C ILE A 509 14.58 -22.29 -30.20
N VAL A 510 14.62 -21.12 -30.83
CA VAL A 510 13.58 -20.63 -31.75
C VAL A 510 14.22 -19.84 -32.90
N PRO A 511 13.53 -19.64 -34.04
CA PRO A 511 13.98 -18.71 -35.05
C PRO A 511 13.88 -17.26 -34.58
N CYS A 512 14.85 -16.44 -34.95
CA CYS A 512 14.78 -15.00 -34.75
C CYS A 512 13.64 -14.40 -35.58
N PRO A 513 12.75 -13.57 -35.00
CA PRO A 513 11.61 -12.99 -35.72
C PRO A 513 12.05 -11.95 -36.77
N ASN A 514 13.30 -11.45 -36.68
CA ASN A 514 13.81 -10.43 -37.59
C ASN A 514 14.63 -11.06 -38.75
N CYS A 515 15.59 -11.95 -38.45
CA CYS A 515 16.49 -12.52 -39.49
C CYS A 515 16.24 -14.00 -39.82
N GLY A 516 15.36 -14.70 -39.08
CA GLY A 516 15.08 -16.13 -39.27
C GLY A 516 16.20 -17.09 -38.79
N GLY A 517 17.35 -16.57 -38.36
CA GLY A 517 18.43 -17.36 -37.78
C GLY A 517 18.10 -17.97 -36.43
N THR A 518 18.89 -18.99 -36.03
CA THR A 518 18.74 -19.61 -34.71
C THR A 518 18.94 -18.58 -33.59
N ALA A 519 18.01 -18.54 -32.67
CA ALA A 519 17.98 -17.61 -31.54
C ALA A 519 17.43 -18.30 -30.28
N ARG A 520 17.47 -17.61 -29.16
CA ARG A 520 17.08 -18.16 -27.85
C ARG A 520 15.99 -17.30 -27.20
N ARG A 521 14.91 -17.90 -26.74
CA ARG A 521 13.97 -17.21 -25.87
C ARG A 521 14.66 -16.81 -24.55
N GLU A 522 14.20 -15.71 -23.96
CA GLU A 522 14.46 -15.44 -22.54
C GLU A 522 13.86 -16.58 -21.71
N THR A 523 14.61 -17.04 -20.71
CA THR A 523 14.20 -18.17 -19.86
C THR A 523 13.73 -17.74 -18.47
N ASP A 524 13.94 -16.49 -18.10
CA ASP A 524 13.38 -15.93 -16.87
C ASP A 524 11.87 -15.66 -17.08
N VAL A 525 11.12 -15.78 -16.00
CA VAL A 525 9.72 -15.36 -15.96
C VAL A 525 9.60 -13.98 -15.34
N SER A 526 8.51 -13.28 -15.63
CA SER A 526 8.23 -11.98 -15.05
C SER A 526 7.84 -12.12 -13.57
N ASP A 527 8.17 -11.08 -12.79
CA ASP A 527 7.62 -10.89 -11.45
C ASP A 527 6.09 -10.88 -11.49
N THR A 528 5.45 -11.60 -10.57
CA THR A 528 3.98 -11.66 -10.45
C THR A 528 3.33 -10.29 -10.23
N PHE A 529 4.10 -9.30 -9.71
CA PHE A 529 3.60 -7.93 -9.60
C PHE A 529 3.35 -7.27 -10.96
N LEU A 530 3.92 -7.77 -12.07
CA LEU A 530 3.54 -7.31 -13.40
C LEU A 530 2.12 -7.76 -13.75
N ASP A 531 1.72 -8.99 -13.37
CA ASP A 531 0.37 -9.49 -13.58
C ASP A 531 -0.66 -8.64 -12.80
N SER A 532 -0.36 -8.33 -11.55
CA SER A 532 -1.24 -7.53 -10.71
C SER A 532 -1.20 -6.02 -11.00
N ALA A 533 -0.22 -5.53 -11.76
CA ALA A 533 -0.09 -4.09 -12.03
C ALA A 533 -1.14 -3.53 -13.02
N TRP A 534 -1.93 -4.39 -13.69
CA TRP A 534 -2.90 -3.95 -14.71
C TRP A 534 -4.24 -4.71 -14.68
N TYR A 535 -4.44 -5.71 -13.83
CA TYR A 535 -5.60 -6.61 -13.77
C TYR A 535 -6.94 -5.88 -13.65
N PHE A 536 -6.98 -4.75 -12.95
CA PHE A 536 -8.16 -3.90 -12.82
C PHE A 536 -8.63 -3.32 -14.16
N LEU A 537 -7.71 -3.13 -15.12
CA LEU A 537 -8.05 -2.73 -16.49
C LEU A 537 -8.69 -3.89 -17.25
N ARG A 538 -8.28 -5.13 -16.95
CA ARG A 538 -8.74 -6.34 -17.62
C ARG A 538 -10.16 -6.73 -17.22
N TYR A 539 -10.51 -6.60 -15.94
CA TYR A 539 -11.80 -7.07 -15.45
C TYR A 539 -13.01 -6.64 -16.31
N PRO A 540 -13.21 -5.34 -16.65
CA PRO A 540 -14.37 -4.95 -17.44
C PRO A 540 -14.37 -5.46 -18.89
N SER A 541 -13.31 -6.16 -19.29
CA SER A 541 -13.12 -6.71 -20.64
C SER A 541 -12.60 -8.16 -20.58
N ALA A 542 -12.85 -8.88 -19.48
CA ALA A 542 -12.37 -10.24 -19.30
C ALA A 542 -12.95 -11.23 -20.32
N ASP A 543 -14.09 -10.91 -20.90
CA ASP A 543 -14.80 -11.63 -21.96
C ASP A 543 -14.26 -11.35 -23.39
N ARG A 544 -13.25 -10.47 -23.54
CA ARG A 544 -12.69 -10.08 -24.84
C ARG A 544 -11.33 -10.71 -25.07
N ASP A 545 -11.12 -11.29 -26.27
CA ASP A 545 -9.84 -11.91 -26.65
C ASP A 545 -9.02 -11.05 -27.62
N ASP A 546 -9.64 -10.03 -28.23
CA ASP A 546 -9.03 -9.21 -29.27
C ASP A 546 -8.26 -8.00 -28.76
N VAL A 547 -8.54 -7.56 -27.52
CA VAL A 547 -7.89 -6.39 -26.89
C VAL A 547 -7.57 -6.66 -25.40
N PRO A 548 -6.53 -6.02 -24.84
CA PRO A 548 -6.22 -6.14 -23.40
C PRO A 548 -7.35 -5.56 -22.54
N PHE A 549 -7.94 -4.45 -22.98
CA PHE A 549 -9.09 -3.78 -22.39
C PHE A 549 -9.82 -2.95 -23.48
N ALA A 550 -11.15 -2.96 -23.44
CA ALA A 550 -11.98 -2.30 -24.45
C ALA A 550 -12.09 -0.80 -24.13
N PRO A 551 -11.71 0.11 -25.06
CA PRO A 551 -11.65 1.55 -24.77
C PRO A 551 -12.96 2.17 -24.27
N ALA A 552 -14.11 1.72 -24.79
CA ALA A 552 -15.42 2.26 -24.41
C ALA A 552 -15.78 1.94 -22.96
N VAL A 553 -15.64 0.68 -22.55
CA VAL A 553 -15.94 0.20 -21.20
C VAL A 553 -14.91 0.76 -20.20
N THR A 554 -13.62 0.78 -20.60
CA THR A 554 -12.55 1.40 -19.81
C THR A 554 -12.84 2.87 -19.53
N ARG A 555 -13.31 3.63 -20.52
CA ARG A 555 -13.66 5.06 -20.33
C ARG A 555 -14.83 5.25 -19.38
N LYS A 556 -15.77 4.32 -19.35
CA LYS A 556 -16.97 4.40 -18.51
C LYS A 556 -16.72 4.02 -17.06
N TRP A 557 -15.92 2.98 -16.83
CA TRP A 557 -15.77 2.36 -15.51
C TRP A 557 -14.49 2.73 -14.77
N LEU A 558 -13.48 3.27 -15.45
CA LEU A 558 -12.20 3.61 -14.83
C LEU A 558 -11.93 5.12 -14.91
N PRO A 559 -11.12 5.63 -13.98
CA PRO A 559 -10.37 4.92 -12.92
C PRO A 559 -11.27 4.28 -11.86
N VAL A 560 -10.75 3.28 -11.12
CA VAL A 560 -11.48 2.56 -10.07
C VAL A 560 -11.95 3.55 -8.99
N ASN A 561 -13.24 3.49 -8.63
CA ASN A 561 -13.84 4.42 -7.66
C ASN A 561 -13.38 4.14 -6.23
N SER A 562 -13.30 2.87 -5.83
CA SER A 562 -12.86 2.45 -4.51
C SER A 562 -12.01 1.20 -4.59
N TYR A 563 -10.85 1.23 -3.95
CA TYR A 563 -9.94 0.11 -3.86
C TYR A 563 -9.59 -0.16 -2.39
N ILE A 564 -9.80 -1.40 -1.95
CA ILE A 564 -9.49 -1.86 -0.59
C ILE A 564 -8.41 -2.93 -0.67
N GLY A 565 -7.37 -2.83 0.19
CA GLY A 565 -6.28 -3.78 0.20
C GLY A 565 -5.35 -3.65 1.40
N GLY A 566 -4.32 -4.50 1.47
CA GLY A 566 -3.31 -4.47 2.52
C GLY A 566 -2.32 -3.32 2.38
N ASN A 567 -1.93 -2.69 3.48
CA ASN A 567 -0.94 -1.60 3.45
C ASN A 567 0.48 -2.09 3.15
N GLU A 568 0.76 -3.40 3.26
CA GLU A 568 2.03 -4.02 2.84
C GLU A 568 2.32 -3.81 1.34
N HIS A 569 1.28 -3.58 0.55
CA HIS A 569 1.39 -3.31 -0.88
C HIS A 569 1.64 -1.84 -1.24
N ALA A 570 1.79 -0.96 -0.24
CA ALA A 570 1.95 0.48 -0.45
C ALA A 570 3.11 0.83 -1.42
N VAL A 571 4.28 0.21 -1.23
CA VAL A 571 5.49 0.43 -2.05
C VAL A 571 5.77 -0.69 -3.06
N LEU A 572 4.90 -1.69 -3.13
CA LEU A 572 4.93 -2.84 -4.04
C LEU A 572 3.86 -2.66 -5.13
N HIS A 573 2.82 -3.50 -5.11
CA HIS A 573 1.74 -3.54 -6.08
C HIS A 573 1.14 -2.17 -6.41
N LEU A 574 0.84 -1.33 -5.40
CA LEU A 574 0.21 -0.02 -5.63
C LEU A 574 1.12 0.92 -6.43
N MET A 575 2.42 0.91 -6.18
CA MET A 575 3.37 1.74 -6.92
C MET A 575 3.53 1.24 -8.36
N TYR A 576 3.61 -0.07 -8.55
CA TYR A 576 3.72 -0.67 -9.87
C TYR A 576 2.45 -0.48 -10.71
N ALA A 577 1.26 -0.59 -10.11
CA ALA A 577 -0.01 -0.32 -10.77
C ALA A 577 -0.09 1.15 -11.25
N ARG A 578 0.35 2.11 -10.44
CA ARG A 578 0.44 3.52 -10.81
C ARG A 578 1.41 3.73 -11.97
N PHE A 579 2.60 3.15 -11.90
CA PHE A 579 3.61 3.24 -12.95
C PHE A 579 3.09 2.70 -14.29
N ILE A 580 2.54 1.48 -14.33
CA ILE A 580 1.99 0.88 -15.55
C ILE A 580 0.84 1.72 -16.11
N THR A 581 -0.03 2.25 -15.25
CA THR A 581 -1.13 3.14 -15.67
C THR A 581 -0.59 4.42 -16.31
N MET A 582 0.41 5.07 -15.73
CA MET A 582 1.06 6.27 -16.29
C MET A 582 1.71 5.99 -17.65
N VAL A 583 2.38 4.83 -17.80
CA VAL A 583 2.97 4.41 -19.08
C VAL A 583 1.89 4.21 -20.14
N LEU A 584 0.82 3.48 -19.82
CA LEU A 584 -0.28 3.22 -20.75
C LEU A 584 -1.06 4.52 -21.10
N HIS A 585 -1.20 5.43 -20.15
CA HIS A 585 -1.75 6.78 -20.42
C HIS A 585 -0.87 7.56 -21.39
N GLU A 586 0.44 7.62 -21.15
CA GLU A 586 1.39 8.32 -22.02
C GLU A 586 1.45 7.73 -23.43
N MET A 587 1.15 6.44 -23.59
CA MET A 587 1.03 5.76 -24.88
C MET A 587 -0.32 5.98 -25.55
N GLY A 588 -1.28 6.68 -24.91
CA GLY A 588 -2.60 6.97 -25.43
C GLY A 588 -3.63 5.82 -25.29
N HIS A 589 -3.29 4.76 -24.53
CA HIS A 589 -4.22 3.66 -24.27
C HIS A 589 -5.27 4.00 -23.20
N LEU A 590 -4.93 4.88 -22.25
CA LEU A 590 -5.79 5.29 -21.14
C LEU A 590 -6.03 6.82 -21.15
N HIS A 591 -7.12 7.26 -20.54
CA HIS A 591 -7.47 8.68 -20.40
C HIS A 591 -7.19 9.23 -18.98
N PHE A 592 -6.58 8.44 -18.13
CA PHE A 592 -6.22 8.77 -16.74
C PHE A 592 -4.81 8.26 -16.42
N GLU A 593 -4.17 8.91 -15.43
CA GLU A 593 -2.81 8.57 -14.98
C GLU A 593 -2.80 7.76 -13.69
N GLU A 594 -3.85 7.86 -12.88
CA GLU A 594 -3.95 7.16 -11.59
C GLU A 594 -5.03 6.08 -11.65
N PRO A 595 -4.69 4.83 -11.28
CA PRO A 595 -5.61 3.70 -11.43
C PRO A 595 -6.77 3.73 -10.42
N PHE A 596 -6.55 4.27 -9.21
CA PHE A 596 -7.47 4.17 -8.09
C PHE A 596 -7.73 5.56 -7.49
N THR A 597 -8.96 6.07 -7.60
CA THR A 597 -9.31 7.40 -7.07
C THR A 597 -9.30 7.41 -5.55
N LYS A 598 -9.76 6.31 -4.92
CA LYS A 598 -9.79 6.13 -3.47
C LYS A 598 -9.15 4.80 -3.10
N PHE A 599 -8.16 4.84 -2.20
CA PHE A 599 -7.58 3.64 -1.60
C PHE A 599 -7.71 3.69 -0.08
N ARG A 600 -8.15 2.57 0.51
CA ARG A 600 -8.19 2.40 1.96
C ARG A 600 -7.49 1.10 2.36
N ALA A 601 -6.47 1.26 3.20
CA ALA A 601 -5.81 0.13 3.80
C ALA A 601 -6.69 -0.48 4.89
N HIS A 602 -6.88 -1.81 4.85
CA HIS A 602 -7.47 -2.54 5.95
C HIS A 602 -6.41 -2.97 6.97
N GLY A 603 -6.84 -3.17 8.22
CA GLY A 603 -5.97 -3.69 9.27
C GLY A 603 -5.78 -5.21 9.19
N HIS A 604 -4.92 -5.74 10.05
CA HIS A 604 -4.66 -7.16 10.14
C HIS A 604 -5.54 -7.82 11.21
N ILE A 605 -6.03 -9.02 10.88
CA ILE A 605 -6.62 -9.89 11.90
C ILE A 605 -5.51 -10.68 12.56
N ILE A 606 -5.44 -10.57 13.89
CA ILE A 606 -4.53 -11.34 14.73
C ILE A 606 -5.30 -12.41 15.49
N ARG A 607 -4.61 -13.44 15.96
CA ARG A 607 -5.15 -14.44 16.88
C ARG A 607 -4.19 -14.66 18.02
N GLU A 608 -4.69 -14.50 19.25
CA GLU A 608 -3.87 -14.64 20.47
C GLU A 608 -2.65 -13.71 20.47
N GLY A 609 -2.85 -12.45 20.03
CA GLY A 609 -1.81 -11.42 19.98
C GLY A 609 -0.78 -11.57 18.85
N ALA A 610 -0.94 -12.54 17.93
CA ALA A 610 -0.02 -12.76 16.82
C ALA A 610 -0.72 -12.67 15.45
N LYS A 611 -0.02 -12.10 14.45
CA LYS A 611 -0.48 -12.12 13.06
C LYS A 611 -0.69 -13.58 12.63
N MET A 612 -1.83 -13.86 11.99
CA MET A 612 -2.10 -15.19 11.42
C MET A 612 -1.10 -15.48 10.31
N SER A 613 -0.43 -16.61 10.38
CA SER A 613 0.45 -17.08 9.32
C SER A 613 0.51 -18.59 9.26
N LYS A 614 0.75 -19.12 8.05
CA LYS A 614 0.89 -20.57 7.79
C LYS A 614 2.06 -21.18 8.56
N THR A 615 3.13 -20.44 8.74
CA THR A 615 4.33 -20.87 9.46
C THR A 615 4.09 -20.99 10.96
N LYS A 616 3.18 -20.20 11.52
CA LYS A 616 2.80 -20.26 12.95
C LYS A 616 1.68 -21.26 13.24
N GLY A 617 1.02 -21.82 12.20
CA GLY A 617 -0.08 -22.77 12.37
C GLY A 617 -1.35 -22.18 13.01
N ASN A 618 -1.47 -20.86 13.11
CA ASN A 618 -2.60 -20.15 13.74
C ASN A 618 -3.65 -19.64 12.74
N ILE A 619 -3.64 -20.16 11.51
CA ILE A 619 -4.63 -19.84 10.48
C ILE A 619 -5.99 -20.43 10.84
N VAL A 620 -7.03 -19.64 10.65
CA VAL A 620 -8.43 -20.04 10.87
C VAL A 620 -9.11 -20.23 9.52
N ASN A 621 -9.62 -21.46 9.29
CA ASN A 621 -10.42 -21.79 8.10
C ASN A 621 -11.85 -21.27 8.26
N PRO A 622 -12.41 -20.51 7.32
CA PRO A 622 -13.75 -19.97 7.40
C PRO A 622 -14.86 -21.02 7.32
N ASP A 623 -14.64 -22.17 6.68
CA ASP A 623 -15.66 -23.18 6.46
C ASP A 623 -16.31 -23.66 7.78
N GLN A 624 -15.51 -23.83 8.84
CA GLN A 624 -15.99 -24.22 10.16
C GLN A 624 -17.00 -23.19 10.75
N TYR A 625 -16.77 -21.90 10.49
CA TYR A 625 -17.64 -20.84 10.97
C TYR A 625 -18.92 -20.72 10.14
N TYR A 626 -18.84 -20.97 8.84
CA TYR A 626 -20.03 -21.06 7.97
C TYR A 626 -20.96 -22.19 8.40
N GLU A 627 -20.39 -23.34 8.72
CA GLU A 627 -21.17 -24.50 9.17
C GLU A 627 -21.80 -24.29 10.54
N GLN A 628 -21.06 -23.73 11.48
CA GLN A 628 -21.50 -23.56 12.86
C GLN A 628 -22.43 -22.35 13.06
N TRP A 629 -22.16 -21.23 12.41
CA TRP A 629 -22.80 -19.94 12.71
C TRP A 629 -23.57 -19.33 11.54
N GLY A 630 -23.30 -19.78 10.33
CA GLY A 630 -23.76 -19.18 9.08
C GLY A 630 -22.86 -18.04 8.59
N ALA A 631 -22.92 -17.79 7.29
CA ALA A 631 -22.08 -16.77 6.62
C ALA A 631 -22.43 -15.36 7.13
N ASP A 632 -23.71 -15.02 7.29
CA ASP A 632 -24.14 -13.70 7.73
C ASP A 632 -23.65 -13.36 9.14
N SER A 633 -23.73 -14.30 10.07
CA SER A 633 -23.20 -14.11 11.43
C SER A 633 -21.68 -13.92 11.41
N PHE A 634 -21.00 -14.67 10.57
CA PHE A 634 -19.55 -14.60 10.46
C PHE A 634 -19.07 -13.29 9.80
N ARG A 635 -19.72 -12.82 8.72
CA ARG A 635 -19.47 -11.52 8.09
C ARG A 635 -19.60 -10.38 9.08
N MET A 636 -20.73 -10.30 9.77
CA MET A 636 -20.95 -9.25 10.77
C MET A 636 -19.95 -9.33 11.92
N TYR A 637 -19.63 -10.52 12.38
CA TYR A 637 -18.65 -10.70 13.45
C TYR A 637 -17.26 -10.18 13.06
N LEU A 638 -16.78 -10.49 11.84
CA LEU A 638 -15.51 -9.99 11.34
C LEU A 638 -15.47 -8.46 11.37
N MET A 639 -16.55 -7.81 10.96
CA MET A 639 -16.64 -6.34 10.94
C MET A 639 -16.83 -5.72 12.32
N PHE A 640 -17.22 -6.51 13.31
CA PHE A 640 -17.42 -6.05 14.70
C PHE A 640 -16.17 -6.19 15.56
N LEU A 641 -15.13 -6.89 15.11
CA LEU A 641 -13.87 -7.12 15.85
C LEU A 641 -13.15 -5.83 16.26
N GLY A 642 -13.22 -4.79 15.46
CA GLY A 642 -12.54 -3.51 15.68
C GLY A 642 -12.69 -2.56 14.50
N PRO A 643 -12.03 -1.39 14.54
CA PRO A 643 -11.99 -0.48 13.41
C PRO A 643 -11.39 -1.16 12.17
N PHE A 644 -12.04 -1.05 11.02
CA PHE A 644 -11.64 -1.78 9.81
C PHE A 644 -10.19 -1.50 9.37
N GLN A 645 -9.72 -0.27 9.58
CA GLN A 645 -8.36 0.15 9.22
C GLN A 645 -7.28 -0.35 10.20
N GLU A 646 -7.68 -0.72 11.43
CA GLU A 646 -6.77 -1.21 12.47
C GLU A 646 -6.76 -2.74 12.54
N GLY A 647 -7.87 -3.39 12.15
CA GLY A 647 -8.09 -4.82 12.28
C GLY A 647 -8.65 -5.20 13.65
N GLY A 648 -8.36 -6.43 14.11
CA GLY A 648 -8.85 -6.90 15.38
C GLY A 648 -8.27 -8.24 15.82
N ASP A 649 -8.52 -8.60 17.08
CA ASP A 649 -8.13 -9.90 17.65
C ASP A 649 -9.30 -10.89 17.52
N PHE A 650 -9.09 -11.90 16.68
CA PHE A 650 -10.11 -12.93 16.41
C PHE A 650 -10.23 -13.88 17.59
N ARG A 651 -11.42 -13.95 18.18
CA ARG A 651 -11.77 -14.79 19.34
C ARG A 651 -13.10 -15.48 19.13
N ASP A 652 -13.18 -16.77 19.32
CA ASP A 652 -14.38 -17.58 19.05
C ASP A 652 -15.63 -17.13 19.86
N ALA A 653 -15.44 -16.57 21.05
CA ALA A 653 -16.54 -16.21 21.95
C ALA A 653 -17.42 -15.05 21.46
N GLY A 654 -16.93 -14.15 20.60
CA GLY A 654 -17.63 -12.93 20.20
C GLY A 654 -18.79 -13.13 19.23
N ILE A 655 -18.76 -14.20 18.42
CA ILE A 655 -19.73 -14.41 17.34
C ILE A 655 -21.14 -14.70 17.83
N SER A 656 -21.29 -15.26 19.05
CA SER A 656 -22.59 -15.58 19.65
C SER A 656 -23.47 -14.34 19.87
N GLY A 657 -22.85 -13.20 20.18
CA GLY A 657 -23.57 -11.92 20.32
C GLY A 657 -24.18 -11.42 19.01
N VAL A 658 -23.45 -11.56 17.91
CA VAL A 658 -23.94 -11.23 16.57
C VAL A 658 -25.06 -12.18 16.14
N ARG A 659 -24.92 -13.48 16.39
CA ARG A 659 -25.96 -14.48 16.13
C ARG A 659 -27.25 -14.16 16.90
N SER A 660 -27.11 -13.78 18.17
CA SER A 660 -28.24 -13.35 19.00
C SER A 660 -28.94 -12.11 18.43
N PHE A 661 -28.19 -11.15 17.91
CA PHE A 661 -28.75 -9.96 17.24
C PHE A 661 -29.57 -10.36 16.00
N LEU A 662 -29.04 -11.21 15.12
CA LEU A 662 -29.76 -11.67 13.92
C LEU A 662 -31.00 -12.47 14.27
N ASN A 663 -30.98 -13.32 15.30
CA ASN A 663 -32.18 -13.99 15.82
C ASN A 663 -33.25 -13.00 16.33
N ARG A 664 -32.84 -11.97 17.04
CA ARG A 664 -33.74 -10.92 17.52
C ARG A 664 -34.37 -10.11 16.39
N LEU A 665 -33.56 -9.82 15.33
CA LEU A 665 -34.05 -9.17 14.12
C LEU A 665 -35.10 -10.05 13.42
N TRP A 666 -34.82 -11.34 13.27
CA TRP A 666 -35.76 -12.30 12.70
C TRP A 666 -37.12 -12.27 13.44
N ILE A 667 -37.08 -12.42 14.74
CA ILE A 667 -38.29 -12.41 15.58
C ILE A 667 -39.04 -11.08 15.44
N ALA A 668 -38.30 -9.94 15.50
CA ALA A 668 -38.88 -8.62 15.39
C ALA A 668 -39.65 -8.37 14.09
N VAL A 669 -39.14 -8.89 12.96
CA VAL A 669 -39.77 -8.73 11.64
C VAL A 669 -40.95 -9.70 11.48
N VAL A 670 -40.83 -10.96 11.95
CA VAL A 670 -41.89 -11.95 11.85
C VAL A 670 -43.10 -11.60 12.73
N GLU A 671 -42.86 -11.02 13.90
CA GLU A 671 -43.93 -10.56 14.81
C GLU A 671 -44.51 -9.18 14.44
N ALA A 672 -43.86 -8.43 13.53
CA ALA A 672 -44.24 -7.03 13.27
C ALA A 672 -45.68 -6.89 12.74
N THR A 673 -46.41 -5.93 13.28
CA THR A 673 -47.76 -5.59 12.84
C THR A 673 -47.74 -4.42 11.82
N ARG A 674 -48.81 -4.32 11.04
CA ARG A 674 -49.14 -3.16 10.20
C ARG A 674 -50.30 -2.35 10.77
N ASP A 675 -50.89 -2.83 11.86
CA ASP A 675 -52.03 -2.19 12.49
C ASP A 675 -51.56 -1.16 13.53
N GLY A 676 -52.27 -0.03 13.57
CA GLY A 676 -51.95 1.05 14.51
C GLY A 676 -50.90 2.04 13.96
N ALA A 677 -50.37 2.87 14.84
CA ALA A 677 -49.32 3.83 14.51
C ALA A 677 -47.98 3.37 15.14
N PRO A 678 -46.86 3.60 14.47
CA PRO A 678 -45.55 3.30 15.04
C PRO A 678 -45.23 4.22 16.23
N ASP A 679 -44.41 3.74 17.15
CA ASP A 679 -44.00 4.52 18.35
C ASP A 679 -43.05 5.66 17.95
N THR A 680 -43.39 6.88 18.35
CA THR A 680 -42.61 8.09 17.97
C THR A 680 -41.19 8.11 18.56
N GLY A 681 -41.02 7.52 19.77
CA GLY A 681 -39.70 7.40 20.39
C GLY A 681 -38.79 6.38 19.64
N VAL A 682 -39.41 5.28 19.22
CA VAL A 682 -38.73 4.26 18.39
C VAL A 682 -38.39 4.81 17.02
N LEU A 683 -39.33 5.53 16.34
CA LEU A 683 -39.05 6.19 15.05
C LEU A 683 -37.91 7.22 15.17
N ARG A 684 -37.87 8.02 16.22
CA ARG A 684 -36.78 8.95 16.48
C ARG A 684 -35.45 8.22 16.53
N LYS A 685 -35.35 7.17 17.34
CA LYS A 685 -34.10 6.36 17.41
C LYS A 685 -33.79 5.70 16.08
N LEU A 686 -34.79 5.26 15.30
CA LEU A 686 -34.62 4.72 13.96
C LEU A 686 -33.92 5.73 13.02
N HIS A 687 -34.45 6.96 12.94
CA HIS A 687 -33.85 7.98 12.08
C HIS A 687 -32.44 8.39 12.52
N GLN A 688 -32.20 8.46 13.84
CA GLN A 688 -30.83 8.63 14.36
C GLN A 688 -29.91 7.49 13.94
N THR A 689 -30.41 6.25 13.95
CA THR A 689 -29.65 5.04 13.55
C THR A 689 -29.40 5.01 12.05
N ILE A 690 -30.39 5.36 11.19
CA ILE A 690 -30.22 5.45 9.74
C ILE A 690 -29.06 6.39 9.39
N ARG A 691 -29.05 7.60 9.97
CA ARG A 691 -27.95 8.56 9.78
C ARG A 691 -26.62 7.99 10.25
N LYS A 692 -26.56 7.49 11.49
CA LYS A 692 -25.33 6.97 12.10
C LYS A 692 -24.74 5.82 11.30
N VAL A 693 -25.57 4.85 10.90
CA VAL A 693 -25.11 3.69 10.10
C VAL A 693 -24.66 4.12 8.71
N GLY A 694 -25.37 5.06 8.06
CA GLY A 694 -24.97 5.60 6.77
C GLY A 694 -23.60 6.29 6.82
N ASP A 695 -23.43 7.21 7.77
CA ASP A 695 -22.19 7.95 7.99
C ASP A 695 -21.01 7.02 8.32
N ASP A 696 -21.24 6.02 9.17
CA ASP A 696 -20.20 5.09 9.59
C ASP A 696 -19.81 4.12 8.46
N THR A 697 -20.79 3.61 7.69
CA THR A 697 -20.53 2.74 6.54
C THR A 697 -19.74 3.49 5.44
N ALA A 698 -20.10 4.75 5.17
CA ALA A 698 -19.39 5.59 4.21
C ALA A 698 -17.91 5.81 4.58
N ARG A 699 -17.60 5.82 5.90
CA ARG A 699 -16.23 5.96 6.43
C ARG A 699 -15.54 4.63 6.77
N LEU A 700 -16.15 3.50 6.42
CA LEU A 700 -15.66 2.15 6.73
C LEU A 700 -15.56 1.85 8.25
N SER A 701 -16.36 2.55 9.07
CA SER A 701 -16.45 2.36 10.52
C SER A 701 -17.53 1.31 10.85
N TYR A 702 -17.36 0.10 10.32
CA TYR A 702 -18.35 -0.97 10.35
C TYR A 702 -18.74 -1.41 11.77
N ASN A 703 -17.76 -1.47 12.66
CA ASN A 703 -17.99 -1.86 14.07
C ASN A 703 -18.94 -0.93 14.78
N THR A 704 -18.86 0.38 14.56
CA THR A 704 -19.77 1.37 15.17
C THR A 704 -21.11 1.39 14.49
N ALA A 705 -21.20 1.13 13.19
CA ALA A 705 -22.46 0.95 12.47
C ALA A 705 -23.24 -0.27 13.02
N ILE A 706 -22.57 -1.40 13.22
CA ILE A 706 -23.16 -2.62 13.80
C ILE A 706 -23.63 -2.33 15.25
N ALA A 707 -22.82 -1.65 16.05
CA ALA A 707 -23.19 -1.26 17.42
C ALA A 707 -24.47 -0.41 17.42
N ALA A 708 -24.58 0.57 16.51
CA ALA A 708 -25.77 1.41 16.40
C ALA A 708 -27.04 0.61 16.05
N MET A 709 -26.93 -0.39 15.15
CA MET A 709 -28.05 -1.30 14.84
C MET A 709 -28.43 -2.17 16.05
N MET A 710 -27.46 -2.65 16.82
CA MET A 710 -27.72 -3.41 18.05
C MET A 710 -28.37 -2.54 19.15
N GLU A 711 -27.94 -1.30 19.29
CA GLU A 711 -28.56 -0.32 20.21
C GLU A 711 -30.02 -0.05 19.82
N TYR A 712 -30.26 0.15 18.51
CA TYR A 712 -31.62 0.34 18.02
C TYR A 712 -32.50 -0.88 18.33
N MET A 713 -32.00 -2.10 18.12
CA MET A 713 -32.74 -3.33 18.47
C MET A 713 -33.08 -3.39 19.96
N ASN A 714 -32.26 -2.88 20.87
CA ASN A 714 -32.58 -2.82 22.30
C ASN A 714 -33.71 -1.84 22.58
N VAL A 715 -33.81 -0.71 21.88
CA VAL A 715 -34.91 0.25 22.00
C VAL A 715 -36.20 -0.34 21.41
N LEU A 716 -36.10 -0.97 20.21
CA LEU A 716 -37.24 -1.59 19.54
C LEU A 716 -37.92 -2.69 20.38
N ARG A 717 -37.15 -3.48 21.12
CA ARG A 717 -37.61 -4.58 21.97
C ARG A 717 -37.82 -4.20 23.43
N LYS A 718 -37.79 -2.91 23.75
CA LYS A 718 -38.01 -2.45 25.12
C LYS A 718 -39.52 -2.57 25.48
N GLY A 719 -39.80 -3.35 26.50
CA GLY A 719 -41.18 -3.68 26.90
C GLY A 719 -41.74 -4.87 26.10
N GLU A 720 -43.00 -5.21 26.35
CA GLU A 720 -43.68 -6.36 25.70
C GLU A 720 -44.55 -5.94 24.49
N ARG A 721 -44.18 -4.84 23.84
CA ARG A 721 -44.92 -4.37 22.68
C ARG A 721 -44.52 -5.09 21.39
N THR A 722 -45.49 -5.30 20.50
CA THR A 722 -45.28 -5.78 19.14
C THR A 722 -44.69 -4.65 18.28
N PRO A 723 -43.57 -4.83 17.59
CA PRO A 723 -43.01 -3.84 16.69
C PRO A 723 -43.93 -3.50 15.51
N HIS A 724 -43.88 -2.26 15.01
CA HIS A 724 -44.58 -1.88 13.79
C HIS A 724 -43.68 -2.13 12.58
N MET A 725 -44.26 -2.45 11.40
CA MET A 725 -43.50 -2.76 10.20
C MET A 725 -42.62 -1.58 9.74
N ASP A 726 -43.05 -0.34 9.92
CA ASP A 726 -42.29 0.87 9.61
C ASP A 726 -41.09 1.08 10.54
N GLU A 727 -41.04 0.40 11.68
CA GLU A 727 -39.92 0.43 12.62
C GLU A 727 -38.86 -0.64 12.28
N VAL A 728 -39.27 -1.78 11.68
CA VAL A 728 -38.36 -2.91 11.43
C VAL A 728 -37.86 -2.97 10.01
N ARG A 729 -38.66 -2.59 9.03
CA ARG A 729 -38.31 -2.71 7.60
C ARG A 729 -37.07 -1.86 7.20
N PRO A 730 -36.94 -0.60 7.67
CA PRO A 730 -35.70 0.15 7.44
C PRO A 730 -34.47 -0.49 8.09
N LEU A 731 -34.62 -1.14 9.26
CA LEU A 731 -33.50 -1.88 9.87
C LEU A 731 -33.03 -3.05 9.01
N VAL A 732 -33.95 -3.75 8.33
CA VAL A 732 -33.59 -4.81 7.36
C VAL A 732 -32.72 -4.24 6.24
N GLN A 733 -33.03 -3.07 5.71
CA GLN A 733 -32.22 -2.39 4.69
C GLN A 733 -30.82 -1.99 5.22
N LEU A 734 -30.74 -1.50 6.48
CA LEU A 734 -29.45 -1.17 7.11
C LEU A 734 -28.57 -2.41 7.34
N VAL A 735 -29.18 -3.55 7.64
CA VAL A 735 -28.47 -4.83 7.86
C VAL A 735 -28.04 -5.47 6.56
N ALA A 736 -28.70 -5.18 5.44
CA ALA A 736 -28.50 -5.86 4.16
C ALA A 736 -27.03 -5.88 3.65
N PRO A 737 -26.21 -4.84 3.75
CA PRO A 737 -24.80 -4.92 3.38
C PRO A 737 -24.01 -5.90 4.26
N TYR A 738 -24.34 -6.00 5.52
CA TYR A 738 -23.62 -6.75 6.55
C TYR A 738 -24.00 -8.23 6.58
N ALA A 739 -25.30 -8.51 6.44
CA ALA A 739 -25.90 -9.85 6.53
C ALA A 739 -26.93 -10.03 5.40
N PRO A 740 -26.47 -10.21 4.14
CA PRO A 740 -27.33 -10.10 2.97
C PRO A 740 -28.37 -11.21 2.86
N HIS A 741 -28.09 -12.43 3.28
CA HIS A 741 -29.02 -13.56 3.12
C HIS A 741 -30.25 -13.41 4.04
N ILE A 742 -30.05 -13.11 5.32
CA ILE A 742 -31.16 -12.87 6.23
C ILE A 742 -31.94 -11.63 5.84
N ALA A 743 -31.25 -10.59 5.36
CA ALA A 743 -31.91 -9.35 4.94
C ALA A 743 -32.81 -9.57 3.72
N GLU A 744 -32.41 -10.34 2.73
CA GLU A 744 -33.27 -10.71 1.58
C GLU A 744 -34.49 -11.51 2.04
N GLU A 745 -34.29 -12.47 2.91
CA GLU A 745 -35.40 -13.29 3.45
C GLU A 745 -36.42 -12.45 4.22
N LEU A 746 -35.93 -11.57 5.10
CA LEU A 746 -36.78 -10.68 5.88
C LEU A 746 -37.45 -9.60 5.03
N TRP A 747 -36.79 -9.14 3.99
CA TRP A 747 -37.36 -8.20 3.01
C TRP A 747 -38.52 -8.84 2.24
N GLU A 748 -38.35 -10.07 1.72
CA GLU A 748 -39.39 -10.83 1.06
C GLU A 748 -40.60 -11.06 2.04
N ARG A 749 -40.34 -11.50 3.27
CA ARG A 749 -41.37 -11.72 4.31
C ARG A 749 -42.11 -10.44 4.73
N SER A 750 -41.44 -9.30 4.69
CA SER A 750 -42.03 -7.98 4.95
C SER A 750 -42.79 -7.39 3.77
N GLY A 751 -42.94 -8.14 2.66
CA GLY A 751 -43.66 -7.74 1.46
C GLY A 751 -42.84 -7.06 0.39
N GLY A 752 -41.53 -7.23 0.41
CA GLY A 752 -40.64 -6.82 -0.71
C GLY A 752 -40.86 -7.70 -1.93
N THR A 753 -40.92 -7.09 -3.12
CA THR A 753 -41.16 -7.79 -4.40
C THR A 753 -39.92 -7.85 -5.29
N THR A 754 -38.88 -7.18 -4.88
CA THR A 754 -37.55 -7.16 -5.54
C THR A 754 -36.47 -7.47 -4.51
N SER A 755 -35.21 -7.55 -4.93
CA SER A 755 -34.08 -7.65 -3.97
C SER A 755 -34.09 -6.46 -3.00
N VAL A 756 -33.67 -6.69 -1.75
CA VAL A 756 -33.47 -5.62 -0.78
C VAL A 756 -32.46 -4.60 -1.30
N MET A 757 -31.50 -5.03 -2.13
CA MET A 757 -30.50 -4.16 -2.76
C MET A 757 -31.11 -3.16 -3.75
N ASP A 758 -32.27 -3.43 -4.30
CA ASP A 758 -33.01 -2.53 -5.19
C ASP A 758 -33.98 -1.62 -4.42
N GLY A 759 -34.16 -1.84 -3.12
CA GLY A 759 -35.02 -1.06 -2.22
C GLY A 759 -34.48 0.31 -1.86
N GLY A 760 -33.22 0.60 -2.20
CA GLY A 760 -32.52 1.84 -1.83
C GLY A 760 -32.12 1.92 -0.35
N TRP A 761 -31.26 2.87 -0.03
CA TRP A 761 -30.92 3.19 1.36
C TRP A 761 -32.10 3.89 2.03
N PRO A 762 -32.49 3.52 3.25
CA PRO A 762 -33.65 4.13 3.89
C PRO A 762 -33.45 5.63 4.10
N ALA A 763 -34.47 6.42 3.72
CA ALA A 763 -34.44 7.85 3.90
C ALA A 763 -34.46 8.21 5.39
N PHE A 764 -33.65 9.20 5.75
CA PHE A 764 -33.64 9.72 7.12
C PHE A 764 -34.31 11.10 7.15
N ASP A 765 -35.18 11.31 8.14
CA ASP A 765 -35.84 12.58 8.39
C ASP A 765 -35.18 13.29 9.59
N GLU A 766 -34.57 14.46 9.30
CA GLU A 766 -33.84 15.23 10.30
C GLU A 766 -34.77 15.76 11.41
N ALA A 767 -36.01 16.08 11.07
CA ALA A 767 -36.97 16.57 12.05
C ALA A 767 -37.37 15.45 13.04
N LEU A 768 -37.56 14.22 12.53
CA LEU A 768 -37.82 13.06 13.36
C LEU A 768 -36.63 12.62 14.20
N ALA A 769 -35.40 12.75 13.64
CA ALA A 769 -34.16 12.42 14.34
C ALA A 769 -33.80 13.38 15.47
N ARG A 770 -34.47 14.54 15.54
CA ARG A 770 -34.17 15.60 16.51
C ARG A 770 -34.58 15.19 17.90
N GLU A 771 -33.66 15.30 18.86
CA GLU A 771 -33.97 15.13 20.27
C GLU A 771 -34.68 16.38 20.80
N ASP A 772 -35.83 16.20 21.47
CA ASP A 772 -36.54 17.28 22.14
C ASP A 772 -35.77 17.77 23.39
N PHE A 773 -35.04 16.85 24.02
CA PHE A 773 -34.24 17.11 25.20
C PHE A 773 -32.77 16.77 24.97
N VAL A 774 -31.87 17.56 25.55
CA VAL A 774 -30.42 17.36 25.49
C VAL A 774 -29.82 17.34 26.88
N GLN A 775 -28.72 16.61 27.04
CA GLN A 775 -27.88 16.64 28.23
C GLN A 775 -26.97 17.87 28.17
N LEU A 776 -27.27 18.88 28.95
CA LEU A 776 -26.50 20.10 29.06
C LEU A 776 -25.46 19.95 30.18
N ALA A 777 -24.17 19.99 29.83
CA ALA A 777 -23.10 19.98 30.82
C ALA A 777 -23.09 21.31 31.58
N VAL A 778 -23.14 21.27 32.94
CA VAL A 778 -23.10 22.46 33.77
C VAL A 778 -21.76 22.56 34.49
N GLN A 779 -21.10 23.68 34.26
CA GLN A 779 -19.84 24.06 34.89
C GLN A 779 -20.10 25.23 35.87
N VAL A 780 -19.35 25.25 36.96
CA VAL A 780 -19.24 26.42 37.86
C VAL A 780 -17.76 26.78 37.95
N ASN A 781 -17.41 28.02 37.57
CA ASN A 781 -16.03 28.51 37.47
C ASN A 781 -15.15 27.60 36.61
N GLY A 782 -15.66 27.13 35.46
CA GLY A 782 -14.95 26.26 34.51
C GLY A 782 -14.80 24.77 34.89
N LYS A 783 -15.28 24.37 36.08
CA LYS A 783 -15.26 22.97 36.52
C LYS A 783 -16.63 22.33 36.37
N LEU A 784 -16.68 21.15 35.70
CA LEU A 784 -17.92 20.37 35.56
C LEU A 784 -18.52 20.02 36.95
N ARG A 785 -19.81 20.29 37.14
CA ARG A 785 -20.52 20.07 38.43
C ARG A 785 -21.70 19.12 38.27
N GLY A 786 -22.15 18.90 37.06
CA GLY A 786 -23.24 17.98 36.74
C GLY A 786 -23.67 18.12 35.28
N THR A 787 -24.67 17.31 34.94
CA THR A 787 -25.42 17.41 33.69
C THR A 787 -26.90 17.51 34.00
N ILE A 788 -27.63 18.32 33.24
CA ILE A 788 -29.07 18.45 33.34
C ILE A 788 -29.74 18.09 32.02
N GLN A 789 -30.86 17.46 32.08
CA GLN A 789 -31.68 17.19 30.89
C GLN A 789 -32.64 18.39 30.67
N VAL A 790 -32.47 19.07 29.56
CA VAL A 790 -33.23 20.28 29.22
C VAL A 790 -33.77 20.23 27.80
N ALA A 791 -34.85 20.97 27.51
CA ALA A 791 -35.26 21.13 26.11
C ALA A 791 -34.13 21.69 25.26
N ARG A 792 -33.99 21.20 24.01
CA ARG A 792 -32.89 21.57 23.10
C ARG A 792 -32.86 23.06 22.79
N ASP A 793 -34.00 23.68 22.72
CA ASP A 793 -34.23 25.10 22.42
C ASP A 793 -34.39 25.94 23.68
N ILE A 794 -33.99 25.41 24.83
CA ILE A 794 -34.05 26.10 26.12
C ILE A 794 -33.33 27.46 26.05
N SER A 795 -33.95 28.49 26.60
CA SER A 795 -33.26 29.79 26.73
C SER A 795 -32.17 29.74 27.80
N GLN A 796 -31.19 30.66 27.72
CA GLN A 796 -30.12 30.77 28.72
C GLN A 796 -30.68 30.88 30.14
N ASP A 797 -31.72 31.70 30.34
CA ASP A 797 -32.31 31.96 31.67
C ASP A 797 -33.02 30.72 32.21
N ALA A 798 -33.73 30.00 31.33
CA ALA A 798 -34.39 28.77 31.72
C ALA A 798 -33.36 27.65 32.03
N ALA A 799 -32.23 27.59 31.27
CA ALA A 799 -31.15 26.65 31.52
C ALA A 799 -30.43 26.93 32.85
N VAL A 800 -30.23 28.21 33.20
CA VAL A 800 -29.72 28.62 34.52
C VAL A 800 -30.69 28.19 35.62
N SER A 801 -31.97 28.45 35.45
CA SER A 801 -32.98 28.08 36.42
C SER A 801 -33.06 26.55 36.64
N ALA A 802 -33.00 25.77 35.56
CA ALA A 802 -32.93 24.32 35.61
C ALA A 802 -31.66 23.82 36.31
N ALA A 803 -30.52 24.42 36.02
CA ALA A 803 -29.25 24.07 36.68
C ALA A 803 -29.25 24.37 38.18
N MET A 804 -29.84 25.48 38.56
CA MET A 804 -29.95 25.91 39.98
C MET A 804 -30.97 25.08 40.75
N ALA A 805 -31.92 24.44 40.08
CA ALA A 805 -32.86 23.51 40.69
C ALA A 805 -32.22 22.18 41.12
N GLU A 806 -31.06 21.85 40.54
CA GLU A 806 -30.30 20.65 40.89
C GLU A 806 -29.42 20.88 42.14
N PRO A 807 -29.73 20.20 43.29
CA PRO A 807 -29.02 20.43 44.56
C PRO A 807 -27.49 20.20 44.45
N GLN A 808 -27.09 19.27 43.65
CA GLN A 808 -25.67 18.96 43.44
C GLN A 808 -24.89 20.05 42.67
N ILE A 809 -25.58 20.89 41.90
CA ILE A 809 -25.02 22.03 41.17
C ILE A 809 -25.13 23.31 42.00
N ALA A 810 -26.32 23.56 42.58
CA ALA A 810 -26.61 24.76 43.36
C ALA A 810 -25.62 25.01 44.52
N LYS A 811 -25.14 23.94 45.17
CA LYS A 811 -24.16 24.06 46.25
C LYS A 811 -22.82 24.70 45.86
N PHE A 812 -22.50 24.74 44.54
CA PHE A 812 -21.29 25.39 44.01
C PHE A 812 -21.55 26.78 43.44
N ALA A 813 -22.82 27.16 43.24
CA ALA A 813 -23.26 28.46 42.73
C ALA A 813 -24.08 29.21 43.79
N THR A 814 -23.49 29.45 44.96
CA THR A 814 -24.13 30.04 46.14
C THR A 814 -24.38 31.55 46.01
N THR A 815 -23.79 32.21 45.06
CA THR A 815 -24.00 33.63 44.74
C THR A 815 -24.47 33.75 43.28
N PRO A 816 -25.21 34.82 42.93
CA PRO A 816 -25.60 35.09 41.56
C PRO A 816 -24.39 35.10 40.60
N PRO A 817 -24.45 34.44 39.44
CA PRO A 817 -23.31 34.39 38.52
C PRO A 817 -23.00 35.78 37.97
N ARG A 818 -21.72 36.15 38.02
CA ARG A 818 -21.19 37.41 37.45
C ARG A 818 -21.14 37.36 35.93
N LYS A 819 -20.95 36.14 35.37
CA LYS A 819 -20.91 35.89 33.92
C LYS A 819 -21.49 34.51 33.65
N ILE A 820 -22.32 34.44 32.63
CA ILE A 820 -22.91 33.19 32.14
C ILE A 820 -22.33 32.95 30.73
N VAL A 821 -21.78 31.74 30.49
CA VAL A 821 -21.42 31.28 29.15
C VAL A 821 -22.37 30.14 28.83
N PHE A 822 -23.27 30.36 27.88
CA PHE A 822 -24.24 29.39 27.42
C PHE A 822 -23.98 29.04 25.96
N VAL A 823 -23.77 27.74 25.72
CA VAL A 823 -23.72 27.17 24.40
C VAL A 823 -24.92 26.25 24.25
N PRO A 824 -25.96 26.61 23.49
CA PRO A 824 -27.20 25.84 23.39
C PRO A 824 -26.92 24.35 23.10
N GLY A 825 -27.58 23.47 23.83
CA GLY A 825 -27.48 22.04 23.71
C GLY A 825 -26.12 21.40 24.10
N ARG A 826 -25.16 22.19 24.61
CA ARG A 826 -23.80 21.66 24.88
C ARG A 826 -23.28 22.01 26.28
N LEU A 827 -23.32 23.28 26.66
CA LEU A 827 -22.60 23.73 27.85
C LEU A 827 -23.31 24.92 28.48
N LEU A 828 -23.45 24.91 29.80
CA LEU A 828 -23.72 26.08 30.63
C LEU A 828 -22.59 26.25 31.64
N ASN A 829 -21.87 27.38 31.62
CA ASN A 829 -20.86 27.69 32.63
C ASN A 829 -21.26 28.94 33.41
N LEU A 830 -21.45 28.77 34.72
CA LEU A 830 -21.78 29.81 35.69
C LEU A 830 -20.50 30.28 36.35
N VAL A 831 -20.10 31.55 36.12
CA VAL A 831 -18.95 32.14 36.79
C VAL A 831 -19.51 32.96 37.96
N VAL A 832 -19.31 32.47 39.16
CA VAL A 832 -19.78 33.08 40.45
C VAL A 832 -18.67 33.82 41.17
#